data_369035f4283a82c00195677b0f05baa5
#
_entry.id   369035f4283a82c00195677b0f05baa5
#
_cell.length_a   1.000
_cell.length_b   1.000
_cell.length_c   1.000
_cell.angle_alpha   90.00
_cell.angle_beta   90.00
_cell.angle_gamma   90.00
#
_symmetry.space_group_name_H-M   'P 1'
#
loop_
_entity.id
_entity.type
_entity.pdbx_description
1 polymer ?
#
loop_
_entity_poly.entity_id
_entity_poly.type
_entity_poly.pdbx_seq_one_letter_code
_entity_poly.pdbx_strand_id
1 'polypeptide(L)'
;MTIREEIGKRILFFDGGMGTLLQEQGLQAGELPETWNLKNPEPIIQIHKAYLAAGADIILANTFGANRFKYGEDLEKIITAGVANAKKAVAESGKKAYVALDIGSTGKLLKPMGTLNFEEAVGVFAEIIRVGEKAGADLILIETMSDTYELKAAVLAAKENSTLPIMATVIFDESKKMLTGASPQVVVSLLEGLGVDALGINCGLGPKQMKEIVKELLKYASIPVIVNPNAGLPRSENGKTVFDVGAEEFAEDMEEIVTMGAWFAGGCCGTTPAHIQAMVEKCKEITPVPITPKNYTFVTSYSTAVELGGRPVIIGERINPTGKSKFKQALRDHNTDYILEEGVKQEDSGAHILDVNVGLPEIDEAAMMETIVYELQSIMPIPLQIDTTNMEAMERALRIYNGKPMINSVNGKAEIMEQVFPLVKKYGGVVVGLALDEDGIPDTTEGRLAIAEKIYQTGEKYGISRKDIVIDALVMTMSTNNESAKITLDTVKEITARAGKTVLGVSNISFGLPQRELINAAFFTMAMNNGLSAGIINPNAKAMRQAYDTFCVLGGYDAQCMNYIENYAVTDAPNAAAKPATAKLNLTDSIIKGLKDQAYRATEEELKTKEPMEIINGELVPALDVVGQGFEKGTMFLPQLLMSAEAAKAGFEAIRQYVQSHGEAQEKKATIVIATVKGDIHDIGKNIVKVLLENYGYEVIDLGKDVPPEKIVETVVDKHAPLVGLSALMTTTVVNMEESIKELHKEAPWCKIMVGGAVLTQEYADMIGADFYGKDAMQSVYYAERLLNS
;
A
#
# COMPACT_ATOMS: atom_id res chain seq x y z
N MET A 1 6.06 19.61 29.45
CA MET A 1 6.46 18.21 29.17
C MET A 1 5.67 17.82 27.94
N THR A 2 6.35 17.49 26.86
CA THR A 2 5.76 17.06 25.60
C THR A 2 5.34 15.59 25.68
N ILE A 3 4.50 15.11 24.76
CA ILE A 3 4.14 13.70 24.73
C ILE A 3 5.35 12.80 24.48
N ARG A 4 6.34 13.25 23.69
CA ARG A 4 7.60 12.53 23.47
C ARG A 4 8.37 12.24 24.78
N GLU A 5 8.27 13.13 25.77
CA GLU A 5 8.90 12.93 27.08
C GLU A 5 8.14 11.95 27.97
N GLU A 6 6.89 11.63 27.69
CA GLU A 6 6.07 10.65 28.43
C GLU A 6 6.14 9.25 27.82
N ILE A 7 6.42 9.14 26.53
CA ILE A 7 6.62 7.86 25.85
C ILE A 7 7.72 7.05 26.60
N GLY A 8 7.42 5.81 26.92
CA GLY A 8 8.32 4.89 27.63
C GLY A 8 8.23 4.91 29.14
N LYS A 9 7.49 5.82 29.74
CA LYS A 9 7.36 5.89 31.21
C LYS A 9 6.15 5.13 31.75
N ARG A 10 5.07 5.11 31.00
CA ARG A 10 3.81 4.43 31.30
C ARG A 10 3.00 4.17 30.06
N ILE A 11 1.97 3.36 30.16
CA ILE A 11 0.96 3.23 29.13
C ILE A 11 0.20 4.55 29.00
N LEU A 12 -0.08 4.99 27.77
CA LEU A 12 -0.86 6.19 27.46
C LEU A 12 -2.18 5.80 26.83
N PHE A 13 -3.25 6.44 27.26
CA PHE A 13 -4.60 6.09 26.86
C PHE A 13 -5.21 7.14 25.92
N PHE A 14 -5.65 6.69 24.75
CA PHE A 14 -6.51 7.46 23.86
C PHE A 14 -7.97 7.43 24.36
N ASP A 15 -8.77 8.33 23.83
CA ASP A 15 -10.22 8.32 23.97
C ASP A 15 -10.88 7.22 23.11
N GLY A 16 -12.17 7.36 22.83
CA GLY A 16 -12.96 6.39 22.06
C GLY A 16 -13.83 7.06 20.99
N GLY A 17 -14.87 6.34 20.56
CA GLY A 17 -15.72 6.75 19.47
C GLY A 17 -16.42 8.10 19.66
N MET A 18 -16.07 9.12 18.86
CA MET A 18 -16.78 10.40 18.83
C MET A 18 -18.08 10.30 18.03
N GLY A 19 -18.01 9.77 16.81
CA GLY A 19 -19.16 9.75 15.88
C GLY A 19 -20.39 9.02 16.44
N THR A 20 -20.20 7.86 17.08
CA THR A 20 -21.28 7.07 17.69
C THR A 20 -21.98 7.85 18.83
N LEU A 21 -21.20 8.55 19.67
CA LEU A 21 -21.76 9.34 20.76
C LEU A 21 -22.46 10.61 20.24
N LEU A 22 -22.00 11.22 19.17
CA LEU A 22 -22.70 12.35 18.52
C LEU A 22 -24.05 11.92 17.93
N GLN A 23 -24.14 10.70 17.38
CA GLN A 23 -25.42 10.15 16.91
C GLN A 23 -26.41 9.95 18.07
N GLU A 24 -25.96 9.49 19.22
CA GLU A 24 -26.77 9.41 20.44
C GLU A 24 -27.26 10.78 20.92
N GLN A 25 -26.45 11.84 20.65
CA GLN A 25 -26.79 13.24 20.96
C GLN A 25 -27.65 13.91 19.86
N GLY A 26 -28.00 13.19 18.80
CA GLY A 26 -28.92 13.66 17.76
C GLY A 26 -28.29 14.07 16.44
N LEU A 27 -27.03 13.73 16.19
CA LEU A 27 -26.41 13.87 14.85
C LEU A 27 -27.19 13.01 13.87
N GLN A 28 -27.70 13.60 12.81
CA GLN A 28 -28.51 12.89 11.83
C GLN A 28 -27.67 12.08 10.85
N ALA A 29 -28.25 11.00 10.33
CA ALA A 29 -27.61 10.21 9.27
C ALA A 29 -27.29 11.10 8.05
N GLY A 30 -26.03 11.03 7.59
CA GLY A 30 -25.54 11.88 6.49
C GLY A 30 -25.09 13.29 6.90
N GLU A 31 -25.28 13.70 8.14
CA GLU A 31 -24.70 14.96 8.63
C GLU A 31 -23.21 14.75 8.97
N LEU A 32 -22.38 15.70 8.53
CA LEU A 32 -20.94 15.66 8.78
C LEU A 32 -20.62 16.07 10.23
N PRO A 33 -20.02 15.17 11.05
CA PRO A 33 -19.78 15.41 12.47
C PRO A 33 -18.99 16.70 12.76
N GLU A 34 -18.04 17.04 11.91
CA GLU A 34 -17.16 18.19 12.11
C GLU A 34 -17.91 19.53 11.98
N THR A 35 -19.09 19.57 11.33
CA THR A 35 -19.93 20.79 11.27
C THR A 35 -20.41 21.21 12.66
N TRP A 36 -20.53 20.22 13.58
CA TRP A 36 -20.94 20.49 14.97
C TRP A 36 -19.87 21.24 15.77
N ASN A 37 -18.62 21.24 15.32
CA ASN A 37 -17.58 22.10 15.93
C ASN A 37 -18.02 23.58 16.02
N LEU A 38 -18.77 24.01 15.03
CA LEU A 38 -19.30 25.38 14.92
C LEU A 38 -20.78 25.49 15.32
N LYS A 39 -21.61 24.58 14.82
CA LYS A 39 -23.06 24.66 14.98
C LYS A 39 -23.55 24.24 16.37
N ASN A 40 -22.93 23.22 16.94
CA ASN A 40 -23.35 22.62 18.21
C ASN A 40 -22.15 22.11 19.01
N PRO A 41 -21.23 22.99 19.49
CA PRO A 41 -19.97 22.59 20.12
C PRO A 41 -20.13 21.92 21.49
N GLU A 42 -21.21 22.24 22.23
CA GLU A 42 -21.36 21.76 23.62
C GLU A 42 -21.39 20.23 23.77
N PRO A 43 -22.14 19.44 22.96
CA PRO A 43 -22.07 17.98 22.99
C PRO A 43 -20.65 17.45 22.79
N ILE A 44 -19.86 18.02 21.84
CA ILE A 44 -18.48 17.63 21.59
C ILE A 44 -17.62 17.85 22.84
N ILE A 45 -17.73 19.03 23.45
CA ILE A 45 -16.99 19.37 24.68
C ILE A 45 -17.36 18.42 25.82
N GLN A 46 -18.63 18.07 25.96
CA GLN A 46 -19.09 17.12 26.98
C GLN A 46 -18.56 15.71 26.74
N ILE A 47 -18.53 15.24 25.50
CA ILE A 47 -17.95 13.93 25.14
C ILE A 47 -16.45 13.91 25.49
N HIS A 48 -15.68 14.93 25.09
CA HIS A 48 -14.28 15.03 25.48
C HIS A 48 -14.07 15.01 27.00
N LYS A 49 -14.89 15.76 27.75
CA LYS A 49 -14.83 15.77 29.22
C LYS A 49 -15.15 14.41 29.81
N ALA A 50 -16.10 13.67 29.23
CA ALA A 50 -16.44 12.33 29.67
C ALA A 50 -15.27 11.35 29.46
N TYR A 51 -14.57 11.39 28.32
CA TYR A 51 -13.38 10.60 28.09
C TYR A 51 -12.20 10.99 28.99
N LEU A 52 -11.99 12.30 29.21
CA LEU A 52 -11.00 12.76 30.18
C LEU A 52 -11.34 12.24 31.59
N ALA A 53 -12.62 12.25 32.00
CA ALA A 53 -13.05 11.71 33.28
C ALA A 53 -12.81 10.20 33.38
N ALA A 54 -13.01 9.46 32.29
CA ALA A 54 -12.72 8.03 32.15
C ALA A 54 -11.22 7.68 32.21
N GLY A 55 -10.33 8.67 32.09
CA GLY A 55 -8.87 8.47 32.26
C GLY A 55 -8.06 8.59 30.96
N ALA A 56 -8.63 9.05 29.87
CA ALA A 56 -7.90 9.32 28.65
C ALA A 56 -6.79 10.38 28.88
N ASP A 57 -5.60 10.13 28.36
CA ASP A 57 -4.44 11.03 28.32
C ASP A 57 -4.39 11.86 27.04
N ILE A 58 -4.95 11.31 25.96
CA ILE A 58 -4.98 11.91 24.63
C ILE A 58 -6.43 11.87 24.16
N ILE A 59 -6.94 13.05 23.73
CA ILE A 59 -8.26 13.16 23.10
C ILE A 59 -8.11 13.61 21.68
N LEU A 60 -8.94 13.04 20.77
CA LEU A 60 -8.93 13.35 19.36
C LEU A 60 -9.85 14.54 19.08
N ALA A 61 -9.32 15.63 18.54
CA ALA A 61 -10.15 16.74 18.07
C ALA A 61 -11.15 16.20 17.04
N ASN A 62 -12.38 16.73 17.04
CA ASN A 62 -13.40 16.30 16.05
C ASN A 62 -13.06 16.87 14.65
N THR A 63 -12.00 16.33 14.02
CA THR A 63 -11.44 16.78 12.74
C THR A 63 -11.15 15.63 11.76
N PHE A 64 -11.51 14.40 12.09
CA PHE A 64 -11.21 13.18 11.32
C PHE A 64 -11.51 13.31 9.82
N GLY A 65 -12.71 13.75 9.47
CA GLY A 65 -13.14 13.90 8.07
C GLY A 65 -12.89 15.30 7.50
N ALA A 66 -12.24 16.22 8.24
CA ALA A 66 -12.05 17.60 7.82
C ALA A 66 -11.01 17.74 6.72
N ASN A 67 -11.47 17.92 5.47
CA ASN A 67 -10.60 18.21 4.34
C ASN A 67 -11.30 19.16 3.34
N ARG A 68 -10.52 19.75 2.41
CA ARG A 68 -11.04 20.74 1.44
C ARG A 68 -12.11 20.18 0.50
N PHE A 69 -12.12 18.88 0.23
CA PHE A 69 -13.12 18.26 -0.66
C PHE A 69 -14.51 18.22 -0.04
N LYS A 70 -14.58 18.19 1.30
CA LYS A 70 -15.85 18.21 2.04
C LYS A 70 -16.26 19.62 2.48
N TYR A 71 -15.31 20.47 2.86
CA TYR A 71 -15.62 21.74 3.55
C TYR A 71 -15.21 23.01 2.81
N GLY A 72 -14.44 22.90 1.72
CA GLY A 72 -14.06 24.06 0.91
C GLY A 72 -13.48 25.20 1.75
N GLU A 73 -14.09 26.39 1.65
CA GLU A 73 -13.65 27.61 2.34
C GLU A 73 -13.87 27.61 3.88
N ASP A 74 -14.73 26.73 4.38
CA ASP A 74 -14.99 26.62 5.82
C ASP A 74 -14.01 25.72 6.57
N LEU A 75 -13.10 25.04 5.87
CA LEU A 75 -12.16 24.08 6.44
C LEU A 75 -11.34 24.66 7.61
N GLU A 76 -10.74 25.86 7.44
CA GLU A 76 -9.94 26.50 8.48
C GLU A 76 -10.76 26.76 9.75
N LYS A 77 -12.01 27.23 9.60
CA LYS A 77 -12.91 27.50 10.75
C LYS A 77 -13.27 26.21 11.48
N ILE A 78 -13.56 25.13 10.74
CA ILE A 78 -13.97 23.83 11.29
C ILE A 78 -12.84 23.20 12.10
N ILE A 79 -11.63 23.14 11.54
CA ILE A 79 -10.46 22.57 12.23
C ILE A 79 -10.12 23.42 13.46
N THR A 80 -10.08 24.75 13.31
CA THR A 80 -9.77 25.65 14.42
C THR A 80 -10.77 25.47 15.57
N ALA A 81 -12.06 25.37 15.26
CA ALA A 81 -13.09 25.16 16.27
C ALA A 81 -12.99 23.75 16.90
N GLY A 82 -12.70 22.70 16.12
CA GLY A 82 -12.51 21.33 16.63
C GLY A 82 -11.40 21.25 17.67
N VAL A 83 -10.21 21.79 17.33
CA VAL A 83 -9.08 21.85 18.27
C VAL A 83 -9.40 22.73 19.48
N ALA A 84 -10.06 23.89 19.29
CA ALA A 84 -10.43 24.78 20.39
C ALA A 84 -11.43 24.13 21.36
N ASN A 85 -12.42 23.37 20.86
CA ASN A 85 -13.38 22.64 21.68
C ASN A 85 -12.69 21.57 22.54
N ALA A 86 -11.75 20.79 21.96
CA ALA A 86 -10.97 19.81 22.70
C ALA A 86 -10.07 20.49 23.75
N LYS A 87 -9.37 21.58 23.41
CA LYS A 87 -8.56 22.37 24.37
C LYS A 87 -9.41 22.95 25.51
N LYS A 88 -10.63 23.42 25.21
CA LYS A 88 -11.57 23.88 26.23
C LYS A 88 -11.95 22.76 27.19
N ALA A 89 -12.25 21.55 26.67
CA ALA A 89 -12.56 20.39 27.49
C ALA A 89 -11.39 20.01 28.42
N VAL A 90 -10.15 20.01 27.92
CA VAL A 90 -8.94 19.80 28.75
C VAL A 90 -8.83 20.84 29.84
N ALA A 91 -8.96 22.14 29.52
CA ALA A 91 -8.85 23.24 30.48
C ALA A 91 -9.91 23.14 31.58
N GLU A 92 -11.16 22.80 31.21
CA GLU A 92 -12.28 22.69 32.16
C GLU A 92 -12.22 21.39 32.99
N SER A 93 -11.56 20.33 32.52
CA SER A 93 -11.42 19.06 33.25
C SER A 93 -10.44 19.17 34.43
N GLY A 94 -9.53 20.15 34.40
CA GLY A 94 -8.42 20.26 35.36
C GLY A 94 -7.37 19.16 35.25
N LYS A 95 -7.47 18.25 34.26
CA LYS A 95 -6.52 17.16 34.01
C LYS A 95 -5.44 17.58 33.01
N LYS A 96 -4.24 17.02 33.15
CA LYS A 96 -3.22 17.13 32.14
C LYS A 96 -3.54 16.09 31.04
N ALA A 97 -3.84 16.56 29.84
CA ALA A 97 -4.07 15.72 28.68
C ALA A 97 -3.59 16.43 27.41
N TYR A 98 -3.42 15.66 26.33
CA TYR A 98 -2.98 16.12 25.02
C TYR A 98 -4.15 16.11 24.04
N VAL A 99 -4.14 17.09 23.13
CA VAL A 99 -5.11 17.17 22.03
C VAL A 99 -4.42 16.77 20.73
N ALA A 100 -4.86 15.68 20.15
CA ALA A 100 -4.41 15.23 18.82
C ALA A 100 -5.21 15.93 17.73
N LEU A 101 -4.52 16.45 16.72
CA LEU A 101 -5.14 16.76 15.44
C LEU A 101 -5.45 15.44 14.76
N ASP A 102 -6.72 15.11 14.66
CA ASP A 102 -7.19 13.85 14.09
C ASP A 102 -7.39 13.97 12.58
N ILE A 103 -6.71 13.15 11.81
CA ILE A 103 -6.66 13.19 10.33
C ILE A 103 -6.99 11.83 9.76
N GLY A 104 -8.14 11.72 9.11
CA GLY A 104 -8.53 10.54 8.34
C GLY A 104 -8.21 10.68 6.85
N SER A 105 -8.66 9.69 6.06
CA SER A 105 -8.51 9.67 4.60
C SER A 105 -9.23 10.84 3.93
N THR A 106 -8.70 11.28 2.78
CA THR A 106 -9.34 12.27 1.91
C THR A 106 -10.69 11.79 1.34
N GLY A 107 -10.94 10.48 1.37
CA GLY A 107 -12.08 9.83 0.73
C GLY A 107 -11.94 9.69 -0.79
N LYS A 108 -10.72 9.86 -1.31
CA LYS A 108 -10.41 9.67 -2.73
C LYS A 108 -9.21 8.74 -2.88
N LEU A 109 -9.27 7.83 -3.86
CA LEU A 109 -8.10 7.04 -4.24
C LEU A 109 -7.09 7.88 -5.02
N LEU A 110 -5.82 7.65 -4.73
CA LEU A 110 -4.72 8.22 -5.49
C LEU A 110 -4.55 7.49 -6.83
N LYS A 111 -4.00 8.19 -7.83
CA LYS A 111 -3.62 7.54 -9.10
C LYS A 111 -2.57 6.46 -8.86
N PRO A 112 -2.60 5.34 -9.64
CA PRO A 112 -3.48 5.09 -10.79
C PRO A 112 -4.87 4.55 -10.42
N MET A 113 -5.13 4.19 -9.16
CA MET A 113 -6.39 3.57 -8.73
C MET A 113 -7.57 4.55 -8.70
N GLY A 114 -7.32 5.84 -8.59
CA GLY A 114 -8.32 6.88 -8.55
C GLY A 114 -7.93 8.11 -9.35
N THR A 115 -8.45 9.27 -8.95
CA THR A 115 -8.28 10.53 -9.68
C THR A 115 -7.31 11.51 -9.02
N LEU A 116 -6.98 11.31 -7.72
CA LEU A 116 -6.17 12.23 -6.95
C LEU A 116 -4.67 12.04 -7.24
N ASN A 117 -3.96 13.12 -7.56
CA ASN A 117 -2.50 13.08 -7.69
C ASN A 117 -1.82 13.05 -6.32
N PHE A 118 -0.62 12.46 -6.23
CA PHE A 118 0.13 12.37 -4.97
C PHE A 118 0.41 13.75 -4.35
N GLU A 119 0.90 14.71 -5.15
CA GLU A 119 1.19 16.06 -4.67
C GLU A 119 -0.06 16.84 -4.27
N GLU A 120 -1.17 16.59 -4.93
CA GLU A 120 -2.46 17.17 -4.54
C GLU A 120 -2.90 16.61 -3.17
N ALA A 121 -2.73 15.31 -2.92
CA ALA A 121 -3.00 14.70 -1.62
C ALA A 121 -2.09 15.29 -0.53
N VAL A 122 -0.79 15.41 -0.78
CA VAL A 122 0.15 16.09 0.13
C VAL A 122 -0.33 17.50 0.44
N GLY A 123 -0.77 18.27 -0.57
CA GLY A 123 -1.30 19.62 -0.40
C GLY A 123 -2.55 19.70 0.47
N VAL A 124 -3.47 18.72 0.32
CA VAL A 124 -4.69 18.61 1.15
C VAL A 124 -4.33 18.38 2.61
N PHE A 125 -3.45 17.41 2.90
CA PHE A 125 -3.02 17.12 4.26
C PHE A 125 -2.21 18.28 4.87
N ALA A 126 -1.34 18.92 4.10
CA ALA A 126 -0.55 20.06 4.55
C ALA A 126 -1.42 21.23 4.99
N GLU A 127 -2.56 21.46 4.32
CA GLU A 127 -3.53 22.49 4.73
C GLU A 127 -4.12 22.19 6.12
N ILE A 128 -4.60 20.95 6.33
CA ILE A 128 -5.16 20.48 7.60
C ILE A 128 -4.14 20.65 8.73
N ILE A 129 -2.91 20.21 8.49
CA ILE A 129 -1.82 20.19 9.47
C ILE A 129 -1.44 21.61 9.89
N ARG A 130 -1.24 22.53 8.93
CA ARG A 130 -0.91 23.94 9.24
C ARG A 130 -1.99 24.61 10.07
N VAL A 131 -3.25 24.35 9.76
CA VAL A 131 -4.38 24.92 10.53
C VAL A 131 -4.43 24.31 11.93
N GLY A 132 -4.30 23.00 12.06
CA GLY A 132 -4.35 22.30 13.35
C GLY A 132 -3.21 22.68 14.30
N GLU A 133 -1.98 22.78 13.79
CA GLU A 133 -0.83 23.26 14.59
C GLU A 133 -1.02 24.72 15.03
N LYS A 134 -1.46 25.61 14.13
CA LYS A 134 -1.80 27.01 14.45
C LYS A 134 -2.92 27.10 15.49
N ALA A 135 -3.90 26.19 15.47
CA ALA A 135 -4.99 26.11 16.46
C ALA A 135 -4.52 25.57 17.82
N GLY A 136 -3.31 25.00 17.91
CA GLY A 136 -2.68 24.57 19.17
C GLY A 136 -2.84 23.09 19.48
N ALA A 137 -2.96 22.23 18.50
CA ALA A 137 -2.84 20.78 18.69
C ALA A 137 -1.47 20.42 19.30
N ASP A 138 -1.40 19.34 20.09
CA ASP A 138 -0.17 18.89 20.75
C ASP A 138 0.56 17.81 19.96
N LEU A 139 -0.13 17.07 19.11
CA LEU A 139 0.38 16.02 18.21
C LEU A 139 -0.55 15.86 17.01
N ILE A 140 -0.05 15.15 16.01
CA ILE A 140 -0.80 14.74 14.81
C ILE A 140 -1.07 13.26 14.91
N LEU A 141 -2.33 12.84 14.77
CA LEU A 141 -2.72 11.45 14.57
C LEU A 141 -3.30 11.30 13.16
N ILE A 142 -2.63 10.52 12.33
CA ILE A 142 -3.12 10.10 11.01
C ILE A 142 -3.73 8.71 11.23
N GLU A 143 -5.05 8.56 11.13
CA GLU A 143 -5.68 7.31 11.52
C GLU A 143 -6.61 6.71 10.45
N THR A 144 -6.90 5.41 10.62
CA THR A 144 -7.84 4.64 9.78
C THR A 144 -7.45 4.64 8.29
N MET A 145 -6.15 4.68 8.01
CA MET A 145 -5.68 4.67 6.63
C MET A 145 -5.78 3.27 6.04
N SER A 146 -6.38 3.16 4.85
CA SER A 146 -6.58 1.90 4.11
C SER A 146 -5.61 1.72 2.94
N ASP A 147 -4.86 2.77 2.59
CA ASP A 147 -3.88 2.80 1.50
C ASP A 147 -2.54 3.36 1.96
N THR A 148 -1.46 2.63 1.69
CA THR A 148 -0.09 3.03 2.05
C THR A 148 0.39 4.27 1.28
N TYR A 149 -0.16 4.52 0.08
CA TYR A 149 0.24 5.67 -0.73
C TYR A 149 -0.35 6.97 -0.16
N GLU A 150 -1.63 6.94 0.20
CA GLU A 150 -2.28 8.07 0.89
C GLU A 150 -1.65 8.30 2.27
N LEU A 151 -1.37 7.24 3.02
CA LEU A 151 -0.67 7.29 4.31
C LEU A 151 0.68 7.99 4.18
N LYS A 152 1.49 7.64 3.17
CA LYS A 152 2.76 8.30 2.90
C LYS A 152 2.59 9.79 2.59
N ALA A 153 1.60 10.16 1.77
CA ALA A 153 1.31 11.55 1.46
C ALA A 153 0.99 12.37 2.73
N ALA A 154 0.18 11.81 3.64
CA ALA A 154 -0.18 12.45 4.90
C ALA A 154 1.03 12.60 5.84
N VAL A 155 1.86 11.57 5.97
CA VAL A 155 3.08 11.61 6.80
C VAL A 155 4.09 12.61 6.24
N LEU A 156 4.32 12.66 4.92
CA LEU A 156 5.21 13.65 4.29
C LEU A 156 4.69 15.06 4.49
N ALA A 157 3.38 15.28 4.33
CA ALA A 157 2.76 16.57 4.61
C ALA A 157 3.01 17.02 6.06
N ALA A 158 2.91 16.09 7.03
CA ALA A 158 3.19 16.38 8.44
C ALA A 158 4.67 16.72 8.68
N LYS A 159 5.59 15.94 8.12
CA LYS A 159 7.04 16.21 8.25
C LYS A 159 7.47 17.53 7.63
N GLU A 160 6.84 17.94 6.55
CA GLU A 160 7.21 19.15 5.80
C GLU A 160 6.56 20.42 6.36
N ASN A 161 5.47 20.31 7.12
CA ASN A 161 4.69 21.47 7.56
C ASN A 161 4.49 21.60 9.08
N SER A 162 5.06 20.70 9.89
CA SER A 162 4.92 20.68 11.34
C SER A 162 6.14 20.15 12.06
N THR A 163 6.28 20.52 13.34
CA THR A 163 7.26 19.96 14.27
C THR A 163 6.63 19.07 15.34
N LEU A 164 5.31 18.97 15.33
CA LEU A 164 4.55 18.15 16.27
C LEU A 164 4.90 16.66 16.14
N PRO A 165 4.77 15.87 17.22
CA PRO A 165 4.84 14.41 17.14
C PRO A 165 3.83 13.87 16.12
N ILE A 166 4.26 12.89 15.32
CA ILE A 166 3.45 12.25 14.28
C ILE A 166 3.18 10.82 14.71
N MET A 167 1.92 10.46 14.84
CA MET A 167 1.46 9.11 15.09
C MET A 167 0.60 8.65 13.91
N ALA A 168 0.68 7.36 13.55
CA ALA A 168 -0.08 6.86 12.41
C ALA A 168 -0.66 5.48 12.68
N THR A 169 -1.95 5.29 12.37
CA THR A 169 -2.64 4.00 12.46
C THR A 169 -3.34 3.65 11.14
N VAL A 170 -3.43 2.36 10.88
CA VAL A 170 -4.02 1.81 9.68
C VAL A 170 -5.13 0.82 10.03
N ILE A 171 -5.95 0.50 9.03
CA ILE A 171 -6.97 -0.53 9.14
C ILE A 171 -6.52 -1.81 8.41
N PHE A 172 -6.64 -2.96 9.07
CA PHE A 172 -6.47 -4.28 8.49
C PHE A 172 -7.79 -5.05 8.52
N ASP A 173 -7.96 -5.95 7.58
CA ASP A 173 -9.02 -6.96 7.60
C ASP A 173 -8.61 -8.21 8.41
N GLU A 174 -9.49 -9.20 8.49
CA GLU A 174 -9.23 -10.47 9.19
C GLU A 174 -8.10 -11.30 8.54
N SER A 175 -7.79 -11.06 7.26
CA SER A 175 -6.65 -11.67 6.56
C SER A 175 -5.31 -11.02 6.90
N LYS A 176 -5.31 -10.02 7.76
CA LYS A 176 -4.16 -9.20 8.17
C LYS A 176 -3.60 -8.36 7.02
N LYS A 177 -4.47 -7.91 6.11
CA LYS A 177 -4.10 -7.07 4.97
C LYS A 177 -4.87 -5.75 4.99
N MET A 178 -4.21 -4.69 4.52
CA MET A 178 -4.87 -3.44 4.13
C MET A 178 -5.61 -3.64 2.79
N LEU A 179 -6.50 -2.73 2.45
CA LEU A 179 -7.26 -2.74 1.19
C LEU A 179 -6.37 -2.93 -0.06
N THR A 180 -5.19 -2.32 -0.06
CA THR A 180 -4.20 -2.40 -1.16
C THR A 180 -3.22 -3.57 -1.02
N GLY A 181 -3.40 -4.45 -0.03
CA GLY A 181 -2.63 -5.68 0.15
C GLY A 181 -1.45 -5.58 1.12
N ALA A 182 -1.19 -4.41 1.71
CA ALA A 182 -0.09 -4.24 2.65
C ALA A 182 -0.25 -5.12 3.90
N SER A 183 0.82 -5.81 4.28
CA SER A 183 0.92 -6.58 5.52
C SER A 183 1.44 -5.73 6.68
N PRO A 184 1.35 -6.20 7.93
CA PRO A 184 1.97 -5.53 9.08
C PRO A 184 3.46 -5.24 8.88
N GLN A 185 4.21 -6.12 8.22
CA GLN A 185 5.63 -5.91 7.87
C GLN A 185 5.84 -4.70 6.95
N VAL A 186 4.99 -4.55 5.91
CA VAL A 186 5.05 -3.41 4.98
C VAL A 186 4.76 -2.12 5.74
N VAL A 187 3.70 -2.09 6.54
CA VAL A 187 3.28 -0.90 7.31
C VAL A 187 4.36 -0.47 8.31
N VAL A 188 4.89 -1.41 9.10
CA VAL A 188 5.98 -1.11 10.06
C VAL A 188 7.20 -0.56 9.32
N SER A 189 7.60 -1.21 8.22
CA SER A 189 8.79 -0.79 7.45
C SER A 189 8.64 0.60 6.86
N LEU A 190 7.45 0.90 6.31
CA LEU A 190 7.13 2.22 5.75
C LEU A 190 7.13 3.31 6.82
N LEU A 191 6.38 3.12 7.90
CA LEU A 191 6.19 4.15 8.92
C LEU A 191 7.45 4.40 9.76
N GLU A 192 8.21 3.35 10.13
CA GLU A 192 9.53 3.52 10.76
C GLU A 192 10.51 4.24 9.82
N GLY A 193 10.52 3.87 8.54
CA GLY A 193 11.33 4.54 7.54
C GLY A 193 11.02 6.03 7.44
N LEU A 194 9.75 6.39 7.40
CA LEU A 194 9.27 7.78 7.39
C LEU A 194 9.50 8.50 8.72
N GLY A 195 9.81 7.78 9.81
CA GLY A 195 10.20 8.36 11.09
C GLY A 195 9.03 8.91 11.90
N VAL A 196 7.88 8.24 11.92
CA VAL A 196 6.78 8.55 12.83
C VAL A 196 7.16 8.21 14.27
N ASP A 197 6.54 8.90 15.25
CA ASP A 197 6.82 8.70 16.69
C ASP A 197 6.12 7.44 17.25
N ALA A 198 4.99 7.02 16.65
CA ALA A 198 4.31 5.76 16.97
C ALA A 198 3.50 5.28 15.76
N LEU A 199 3.30 3.97 15.67
CA LEU A 199 2.49 3.35 14.60
C LEU A 199 1.48 2.36 15.20
N GLY A 200 0.47 1.97 14.45
CA GLY A 200 -0.45 0.98 14.98
C GLY A 200 -1.66 0.67 14.10
N ILE A 201 -2.69 0.20 14.77
CA ILE A 201 -3.95 -0.25 14.19
C ILE A 201 -5.13 0.38 14.92
N ASN A 202 -6.14 0.78 14.16
CA ASN A 202 -7.42 1.20 14.72
C ASN A 202 -8.59 0.77 13.84
N CYS A 203 -9.80 0.79 14.38
CA CYS A 203 -11.05 0.53 13.66
C CYS A 203 -11.13 -0.86 12.96
N GLY A 204 -12.22 -1.11 12.22
CA GLY A 204 -12.44 -2.33 11.42
C GLY A 204 -12.77 -3.59 12.25
N LEU A 205 -11.97 -3.89 13.25
CA LEU A 205 -12.03 -5.11 14.05
C LEU A 205 -12.24 -4.81 15.54
N GLY A 206 -12.72 -5.80 16.27
CA GLY A 206 -12.74 -5.78 17.73
C GLY A 206 -11.38 -6.18 18.34
N PRO A 207 -11.20 -5.99 19.67
CA PRO A 207 -9.91 -6.22 20.31
C PRO A 207 -9.44 -7.68 20.19
N LYS A 208 -10.37 -8.64 20.24
CA LYS A 208 -10.06 -10.06 20.12
C LYS A 208 -9.44 -10.43 18.78
N GLN A 209 -10.02 -9.93 17.68
CA GLN A 209 -9.53 -10.16 16.32
C GLN A 209 -8.19 -9.44 16.08
N MET A 210 -7.97 -8.27 16.72
CA MET A 210 -6.73 -7.50 16.55
C MET A 210 -5.50 -8.16 17.19
N LYS A 211 -5.66 -9.03 18.19
CA LYS A 211 -4.53 -9.65 18.91
C LYS A 211 -3.48 -10.27 17.99
N GLU A 212 -3.90 -10.99 16.96
CA GLU A 212 -2.98 -11.65 16.04
C GLU A 212 -2.26 -10.66 15.10
N ILE A 213 -2.89 -9.54 14.77
CA ILE A 213 -2.27 -8.46 13.99
C ILE A 213 -1.27 -7.70 14.87
N VAL A 214 -1.64 -7.42 16.11
CA VAL A 214 -0.77 -6.76 17.10
C VAL A 214 0.50 -7.57 17.34
N LYS A 215 0.42 -8.90 17.44
CA LYS A 215 1.60 -9.78 17.54
C LYS A 215 2.56 -9.58 16.36
N GLU A 216 2.02 -9.50 15.15
CA GLU A 216 2.83 -9.27 13.95
C GLU A 216 3.45 -7.87 13.94
N LEU A 217 2.70 -6.81 14.31
CA LEU A 217 3.24 -5.47 14.46
C LEU A 217 4.38 -5.43 15.48
N LEU A 218 4.18 -5.97 16.68
CA LEU A 218 5.17 -5.99 17.77
C LEU A 218 6.43 -6.80 17.41
N LYS A 219 6.29 -7.82 16.56
CA LYS A 219 7.43 -8.63 16.08
C LYS A 219 8.44 -7.77 15.31
N TYR A 220 7.97 -6.80 14.54
CA TYR A 220 8.79 -6.01 13.62
C TYR A 220 9.05 -4.59 14.12
N ALA A 221 8.14 -4.02 14.91
CA ALA A 221 8.21 -2.62 15.36
C ALA A 221 9.35 -2.38 16.35
N SER A 222 10.12 -1.30 16.09
CA SER A 222 11.17 -0.75 16.97
C SER A 222 10.74 0.59 17.59
N ILE A 223 9.48 0.99 17.41
CA ILE A 223 8.84 2.19 17.96
C ILE A 223 7.52 1.80 18.63
N PRO A 224 6.91 2.68 19.45
CA PRO A 224 5.66 2.40 20.14
C PRO A 224 4.52 1.97 19.24
N VAL A 225 3.72 0.99 19.71
CA VAL A 225 2.54 0.48 18.98
C VAL A 225 1.26 1.00 19.63
N ILE A 226 0.33 1.49 18.79
CA ILE A 226 -1.00 2.01 19.12
C ILE A 226 -2.06 0.96 18.76
N VAL A 227 -3.02 0.73 19.64
CA VAL A 227 -4.14 -0.19 19.39
C VAL A 227 -5.45 0.43 19.86
N ASN A 228 -6.32 0.82 18.91
CA ASN A 228 -7.62 1.43 19.18
C ASN A 228 -8.73 0.65 18.46
N PRO A 229 -9.22 -0.48 19.01
CA PRO A 229 -10.23 -1.32 18.35
C PRO A 229 -11.64 -0.75 18.48
N ASN A 230 -12.55 -1.28 17.66
CA ASN A 230 -13.99 -1.09 17.85
C ASN A 230 -14.48 -1.88 19.09
N ALA A 231 -15.66 -1.54 19.61
CA ALA A 231 -16.33 -2.33 20.63
C ALA A 231 -16.95 -3.62 20.02
N GLY A 232 -16.17 -4.40 19.29
CA GLY A 232 -16.58 -5.55 18.51
C GLY A 232 -16.95 -5.21 17.06
N LEU A 233 -17.63 -6.13 16.39
CA LEU A 233 -18.10 -5.91 15.00
C LEU A 233 -19.45 -5.19 14.99
N PRO A 234 -19.66 -4.24 14.05
CA PRO A 234 -20.93 -3.54 13.93
C PRO A 234 -22.04 -4.51 13.46
N ARG A 235 -23.21 -4.42 14.07
CA ARG A 235 -24.43 -5.10 13.61
C ARG A 235 -25.63 -4.15 13.69
N SER A 236 -26.65 -4.38 12.88
CA SER A 236 -27.87 -3.58 12.90
C SER A 236 -28.91 -4.20 13.82
N GLU A 237 -29.41 -3.44 14.79
CA GLU A 237 -30.58 -3.80 15.62
C GLU A 237 -31.61 -2.66 15.59
N ASN A 238 -32.81 -2.95 15.07
CA ASN A 238 -33.89 -1.96 14.97
C ASN A 238 -33.52 -0.68 14.22
N GLY A 239 -32.69 -0.78 13.14
CA GLY A 239 -32.22 0.37 12.35
C GLY A 239 -31.15 1.21 13.02
N LYS A 240 -30.54 0.72 14.10
CA LYS A 240 -29.39 1.35 14.77
C LYS A 240 -28.18 0.45 14.71
N THR A 241 -27.02 1.05 14.51
CA THR A 241 -25.75 0.32 14.62
C THR A 241 -25.47 0.07 16.10
N VAL A 242 -25.30 -1.21 16.46
CA VAL A 242 -24.88 -1.65 17.78
C VAL A 242 -23.60 -2.45 17.68
N PHE A 243 -22.82 -2.42 18.77
CA PHE A 243 -21.59 -3.16 18.89
C PHE A 243 -21.77 -4.19 20.01
N ASP A 244 -21.17 -5.37 19.89
CA ASP A 244 -21.48 -6.53 20.73
C ASP A 244 -20.52 -6.76 21.90
N VAL A 245 -19.41 -6.02 21.97
CA VAL A 245 -18.42 -6.15 23.04
C VAL A 245 -18.70 -5.12 24.13
N GLY A 246 -19.03 -5.57 25.33
CA GLY A 246 -19.26 -4.71 26.49
C GLY A 246 -17.96 -4.21 27.13
N ALA A 247 -18.08 -3.21 28.03
CA ALA A 247 -16.92 -2.52 28.63
C ALA A 247 -15.96 -3.47 29.37
N GLU A 248 -16.47 -4.48 30.08
CA GLU A 248 -15.64 -5.42 30.84
C GLU A 248 -14.86 -6.36 29.92
N GLU A 249 -15.53 -6.98 28.93
CA GLU A 249 -14.90 -7.86 27.93
C GLU A 249 -13.87 -7.09 27.10
N PHE A 250 -14.20 -5.86 26.67
CA PHE A 250 -13.26 -4.96 26.00
C PHE A 250 -12.01 -4.73 26.83
N ALA A 251 -12.18 -4.43 28.13
CA ALA A 251 -11.06 -4.16 29.01
C ALA A 251 -10.16 -5.40 29.24
N GLU A 252 -10.76 -6.60 29.30
CA GLU A 252 -10.00 -7.87 29.43
C GLU A 252 -9.13 -8.12 28.18
N ASP A 253 -9.71 -7.99 26.99
CA ASP A 253 -8.97 -8.15 25.75
C ASP A 253 -7.86 -7.08 25.60
N MET A 254 -8.13 -5.83 26.01
CA MET A 254 -7.14 -4.75 25.97
C MET A 254 -6.02 -4.93 27.00
N GLU A 255 -6.29 -5.50 28.16
CA GLU A 255 -5.26 -5.86 29.16
C GLU A 255 -4.27 -6.87 28.55
N GLU A 256 -4.75 -7.88 27.81
CA GLU A 256 -3.87 -8.81 27.10
C GLU A 256 -3.03 -8.09 26.03
N ILE A 257 -3.64 -7.21 25.23
CA ILE A 257 -2.96 -6.44 24.17
C ILE A 257 -1.87 -5.54 24.76
N VAL A 258 -2.14 -4.83 25.85
CA VAL A 258 -1.16 -3.99 26.55
C VAL A 258 -0.03 -4.84 27.14
N THR A 259 -0.36 -5.99 27.72
CA THR A 259 0.61 -6.94 28.27
C THR A 259 1.52 -7.53 27.17
N MET A 260 1.03 -7.71 25.94
CA MET A 260 1.85 -8.10 24.79
C MET A 260 2.89 -7.04 24.42
N GLY A 261 2.65 -5.75 24.71
CA GLY A 261 3.60 -4.67 24.43
C GLY A 261 3.03 -3.45 23.71
N ALA A 262 1.73 -3.28 23.58
CA ALA A 262 1.14 -2.03 23.14
C ALA A 262 1.41 -0.92 24.17
N TRP A 263 1.85 0.25 23.70
CA TRP A 263 2.20 1.39 24.55
C TRP A 263 1.13 2.47 24.58
N PHE A 264 0.28 2.44 23.58
CA PHE A 264 -0.89 3.29 23.48
C PHE A 264 -2.12 2.40 23.29
N ALA A 265 -3.13 2.65 24.08
CA ALA A 265 -4.39 1.91 24.07
C ALA A 265 -5.57 2.86 24.10
N GLY A 266 -6.61 2.59 23.33
CA GLY A 266 -7.81 3.39 23.27
C GLY A 266 -8.96 2.62 22.67
N GLY A 267 -9.93 3.35 22.12
CA GLY A 267 -11.05 2.75 21.43
C GLY A 267 -11.34 3.49 20.12
N CYS A 268 -12.18 2.88 19.27
CA CYS A 268 -12.71 3.47 18.06
C CYS A 268 -14.23 3.33 18.05
N CYS A 269 -14.85 2.98 16.92
CA CYS A 269 -16.30 2.93 16.79
C CYS A 269 -16.97 2.03 17.85
N GLY A 270 -18.10 2.52 18.41
CA GLY A 270 -18.88 1.82 19.44
C GLY A 270 -18.32 1.89 20.85
N THR A 271 -17.07 2.29 21.05
CA THR A 271 -16.54 2.47 22.40
C THR A 271 -17.09 3.76 23.05
N THR A 272 -17.35 3.67 24.37
CA THR A 272 -17.91 4.75 25.18
C THR A 272 -16.98 5.09 26.32
N PRO A 273 -17.20 6.17 27.08
CA PRO A 273 -16.45 6.47 28.29
C PRO A 273 -16.35 5.31 29.29
N ALA A 274 -17.39 4.45 29.37
CA ALA A 274 -17.37 3.25 30.20
C ALA A 274 -16.33 2.20 29.74
N HIS A 275 -16.17 1.99 28.44
CA HIS A 275 -15.14 1.11 27.88
C HIS A 275 -13.75 1.62 28.21
N ILE A 276 -13.51 2.93 28.00
CA ILE A 276 -12.22 3.55 28.27
C ILE A 276 -11.90 3.51 29.76
N GLN A 277 -12.89 3.79 30.62
CA GLN A 277 -12.70 3.71 32.07
C GLN A 277 -12.30 2.30 32.52
N ALA A 278 -13.04 1.27 32.09
CA ALA A 278 -12.75 -0.13 32.43
C ALA A 278 -11.35 -0.55 31.95
N MET A 279 -10.97 -0.18 30.71
CA MET A 279 -9.65 -0.43 30.16
C MET A 279 -8.55 0.28 30.99
N VAL A 280 -8.73 1.56 31.28
CA VAL A 280 -7.75 2.34 32.08
C VAL A 280 -7.57 1.71 33.46
N GLU A 281 -8.65 1.32 34.15
CA GLU A 281 -8.59 0.69 35.48
C GLU A 281 -7.79 -0.60 35.46
N LYS A 282 -7.91 -1.45 34.42
CA LYS A 282 -7.13 -2.68 34.27
C LYS A 282 -5.68 -2.42 33.82
N CYS A 283 -5.43 -1.45 32.93
CA CYS A 283 -4.13 -1.31 32.27
C CYS A 283 -3.16 -0.28 32.91
N LYS A 284 -3.65 0.69 33.73
CA LYS A 284 -2.84 1.81 34.23
C LYS A 284 -1.62 1.43 35.06
N GLU A 285 -1.67 0.28 35.72
CA GLU A 285 -0.58 -0.24 36.56
C GLU A 285 0.36 -1.20 35.82
N ILE A 286 0.09 -1.50 34.56
CA ILE A 286 0.94 -2.37 33.72
C ILE A 286 2.22 -1.60 33.36
N THR A 287 3.36 -2.19 33.70
CA THR A 287 4.65 -1.64 33.26
C THR A 287 4.84 -1.85 31.76
N PRO A 288 5.12 -0.79 31.00
CA PRO A 288 5.35 -0.92 29.56
C PRO A 288 6.46 -1.93 29.24
N VAL A 289 6.20 -2.82 28.27
CA VAL A 289 7.24 -3.74 27.78
C VAL A 289 8.31 -2.90 27.07
N PRO A 290 9.62 -3.01 27.44
CA PRO A 290 10.65 -2.22 26.79
C PRO A 290 10.72 -2.45 25.29
N ILE A 291 10.75 -1.38 24.51
CA ILE A 291 10.94 -1.47 23.06
C ILE A 291 12.39 -1.85 22.78
N THR A 292 12.57 -2.95 22.09
CA THR A 292 13.89 -3.42 21.66
C THR A 292 14.05 -3.14 20.16
N PRO A 293 15.15 -2.48 19.74
CA PRO A 293 15.43 -2.33 18.32
C PRO A 293 15.44 -3.68 17.60
N LYS A 294 14.71 -3.79 16.50
CA LYS A 294 14.69 -5.00 15.66
C LYS A 294 15.70 -4.88 14.54
N ASN A 295 16.41 -5.95 14.26
CA ASN A 295 17.44 -5.98 13.20
C ASN A 295 16.91 -6.58 11.88
N TYR A 296 15.65 -6.31 11.54
CA TYR A 296 15.09 -6.67 10.24
C TYR A 296 15.36 -5.55 9.24
N THR A 297 15.89 -5.90 8.08
CA THR A 297 16.08 -4.99 6.95
C THR A 297 15.09 -5.36 5.87
N PHE A 298 14.05 -4.55 5.69
CA PHE A 298 13.04 -4.76 4.67
C PHE A 298 13.11 -3.69 3.58
N VAL A 299 13.07 -4.12 2.32
CA VAL A 299 12.72 -3.30 1.16
C VAL A 299 11.29 -3.63 0.80
N THR A 300 10.42 -2.62 0.68
CA THR A 300 8.99 -2.89 0.46
C THR A 300 8.43 -2.12 -0.73
N SER A 301 7.47 -2.72 -1.40
CA SER A 301 6.49 -2.02 -2.24
C SER A 301 5.25 -1.68 -1.41
N TYR A 302 4.14 -1.35 -2.09
CA TYR A 302 2.85 -1.13 -1.44
C TYR A 302 2.26 -2.39 -0.79
N SER A 303 2.66 -3.60 -1.19
CA SER A 303 2.08 -4.86 -0.69
C SER A 303 3.11 -5.94 -0.33
N THR A 304 4.31 -5.87 -0.89
CA THR A 304 5.36 -6.89 -0.74
C THR A 304 6.49 -6.40 0.15
N ALA A 305 6.95 -7.23 1.08
CA ALA A 305 8.14 -6.99 1.90
C ALA A 305 9.21 -8.02 1.58
N VAL A 306 10.41 -7.55 1.21
CA VAL A 306 11.58 -8.38 0.93
C VAL A 306 12.61 -8.18 2.03
N GLU A 307 12.92 -9.23 2.79
CA GLU A 307 13.91 -9.21 3.87
C GLU A 307 15.32 -9.45 3.32
N LEU A 308 16.26 -8.59 3.71
CA LEU A 308 17.68 -8.74 3.44
C LEU A 308 18.41 -9.34 4.65
N GLY A 309 19.24 -10.38 4.41
CA GLY A 309 20.06 -11.03 5.44
C GLY A 309 19.51 -12.36 5.96
N GLY A 310 18.37 -12.81 5.44
CA GLY A 310 17.89 -14.18 5.55
C GLY A 310 18.28 -14.99 4.31
N ARG A 311 17.29 -15.48 3.55
CA ARG A 311 17.51 -16.05 2.21
C ARG A 311 18.14 -14.99 1.30
N PRO A 312 19.13 -15.35 0.45
CA PRO A 312 19.70 -14.40 -0.51
C PRO A 312 18.63 -13.81 -1.45
N VAL A 313 18.78 -12.53 -1.78
CA VAL A 313 17.83 -11.78 -2.61
C VAL A 313 18.41 -11.56 -4.02
N ILE A 314 17.60 -11.73 -5.04
CA ILE A 314 17.92 -11.38 -6.43
C ILE A 314 17.40 -9.98 -6.70
N ILE A 315 18.28 -9.07 -7.08
CA ILE A 315 17.96 -7.74 -7.62
C ILE A 315 18.18 -7.79 -9.14
N GLY A 316 17.12 -7.55 -9.90
CA GLY A 316 17.16 -7.65 -11.36
C GLY A 316 17.82 -6.44 -12.02
N GLU A 317 18.88 -6.63 -12.83
CA GLU A 317 19.74 -5.57 -13.41
C GLU A 317 19.32 -5.09 -14.81
N ARG A 318 18.13 -5.49 -15.32
CA ARG A 318 17.83 -5.28 -16.75
C ARG A 318 17.31 -3.90 -17.10
N ILE A 319 16.70 -3.18 -16.15
CA ILE A 319 16.25 -1.80 -16.33
C ILE A 319 17.44 -0.87 -16.11
N ASN A 320 18.34 -0.85 -17.08
CA ASN A 320 19.59 -0.06 -17.03
C ASN A 320 20.13 0.12 -18.45
N PRO A 321 20.48 1.37 -18.89
CA PRO A 321 20.94 1.64 -20.26
C PRO A 321 22.35 1.13 -20.56
N THR A 322 23.14 0.76 -19.56
CA THR A 322 24.55 0.39 -19.75
C THR A 322 24.68 -0.85 -20.63
N GLY A 323 25.36 -0.70 -21.79
CA GLY A 323 25.60 -1.78 -22.74
C GLY A 323 24.36 -2.27 -23.52
N LYS A 324 23.21 -1.60 -23.42
CA LYS A 324 21.93 -2.06 -24.01
C LYS A 324 21.37 -1.03 -25.01
N SER A 325 21.69 -1.18 -26.30
CA SER A 325 21.27 -0.24 -27.34
C SER A 325 19.75 -0.08 -27.47
N LYS A 326 19.00 -1.19 -27.38
CA LYS A 326 17.53 -1.16 -27.44
C LYS A 326 16.91 -0.40 -26.25
N PHE A 327 17.46 -0.59 -25.06
CA PHE A 327 16.99 0.11 -23.87
C PHE A 327 17.28 1.62 -23.96
N LYS A 328 18.48 2.01 -24.44
CA LYS A 328 18.80 3.42 -24.71
C LYS A 328 17.84 4.06 -25.71
N GLN A 329 17.47 3.31 -26.77
CA GLN A 329 16.51 3.81 -27.74
C GLN A 329 15.12 3.96 -27.13
N ALA A 330 14.66 3.00 -26.32
CA ALA A 330 13.39 3.09 -25.61
C ALA A 330 13.29 4.32 -24.69
N LEU A 331 14.38 4.66 -24.00
CA LEU A 331 14.45 5.88 -23.18
C LEU A 331 14.32 7.16 -24.04
N ARG A 332 15.04 7.24 -25.19
CA ARG A 332 14.96 8.39 -26.11
C ARG A 332 13.56 8.56 -26.73
N ASP A 333 12.91 7.45 -27.05
CA ASP A 333 11.59 7.42 -27.67
C ASP A 333 10.45 7.50 -26.65
N HIS A 334 10.77 7.62 -25.36
CA HIS A 334 9.79 7.52 -24.26
C HIS A 334 8.90 6.27 -24.35
N ASN A 335 9.46 5.16 -24.82
CA ASN A 335 8.77 3.88 -24.93
C ASN A 335 8.77 3.16 -23.58
N THR A 336 7.85 3.57 -22.70
CA THR A 336 7.67 3.01 -21.37
C THR A 336 7.29 1.53 -21.41
N ASP A 337 6.49 1.10 -22.39
CA ASP A 337 6.06 -0.30 -22.53
C ASP A 337 7.22 -1.27 -22.58
N TYR A 338 8.27 -0.95 -23.37
CA TYR A 338 9.45 -1.81 -23.44
C TYR A 338 10.16 -1.93 -22.09
N ILE A 339 10.18 -0.84 -21.31
CA ILE A 339 10.81 -0.82 -19.99
C ILE A 339 9.98 -1.65 -18.99
N LEU A 340 8.65 -1.51 -19.03
CA LEU A 340 7.73 -2.31 -18.22
C LEU A 340 7.82 -3.80 -18.55
N GLU A 341 7.90 -4.16 -19.85
CA GLU A 341 8.14 -5.55 -20.27
C GLU A 341 9.44 -6.13 -19.68
N GLU A 342 10.53 -5.34 -19.65
CA GLU A 342 11.79 -5.78 -19.04
C GLU A 342 11.64 -5.98 -17.52
N GLY A 343 10.81 -5.17 -16.85
CA GLY A 343 10.45 -5.36 -15.44
C GLY A 343 9.70 -6.66 -15.22
N VAL A 344 8.62 -6.87 -15.95
CA VAL A 344 7.76 -8.07 -15.88
C VAL A 344 8.57 -9.35 -16.16
N LYS A 345 9.41 -9.36 -17.19
CA LYS A 345 10.27 -10.52 -17.50
C LYS A 345 11.21 -10.88 -16.37
N GLN A 346 11.74 -9.88 -15.66
CA GLN A 346 12.62 -10.12 -14.50
C GLN A 346 11.85 -10.66 -13.30
N GLU A 347 10.66 -10.14 -13.01
CA GLU A 347 9.78 -10.65 -11.97
C GLU A 347 9.40 -12.11 -12.25
N ASP A 348 8.96 -12.43 -13.48
CA ASP A 348 8.63 -13.79 -13.92
C ASP A 348 9.83 -14.76 -13.83
N SER A 349 11.05 -14.22 -13.97
CA SER A 349 12.29 -14.98 -13.81
C SER A 349 12.78 -15.06 -12.36
N GLY A 350 11.97 -14.55 -11.40
CA GLY A 350 12.20 -14.65 -9.97
C GLY A 350 13.11 -13.60 -9.37
N ALA A 351 13.17 -12.40 -9.94
CA ALA A 351 13.68 -11.24 -9.23
C ALA A 351 12.80 -10.93 -8.02
N HIS A 352 13.43 -10.50 -6.92
CA HIS A 352 12.73 -10.08 -5.71
C HIS A 352 12.65 -8.56 -5.58
N ILE A 353 13.56 -7.85 -6.22
CA ILE A 353 13.66 -6.39 -6.31
C ILE A 353 14.09 -6.06 -7.74
N LEU A 354 13.65 -4.93 -8.30
CA LEU A 354 14.13 -4.42 -9.59
C LEU A 354 15.06 -3.22 -9.38
N ASP A 355 16.25 -3.30 -9.95
CA ASP A 355 17.16 -2.15 -10.08
C ASP A 355 16.70 -1.25 -11.23
N VAL A 356 16.43 0.02 -10.95
CA VAL A 356 15.89 0.98 -11.92
C VAL A 356 16.88 2.10 -12.14
N ASN A 357 17.55 2.09 -13.30
CA ASN A 357 18.45 3.12 -13.76
C ASN A 357 18.01 3.61 -15.15
N VAL A 358 17.81 4.90 -15.28
CA VAL A 358 17.42 5.57 -16.55
C VAL A 358 18.43 6.64 -16.98
N GLY A 359 19.62 6.65 -16.35
CA GLY A 359 20.67 7.64 -16.61
C GLY A 359 21.18 7.61 -18.05
N LEU A 360 20.76 8.57 -18.85
CA LEU A 360 21.19 8.78 -20.22
C LEU A 360 21.38 10.28 -20.46
N PRO A 361 22.59 10.72 -20.92
CA PRO A 361 22.91 12.15 -21.03
C PRO A 361 21.96 12.97 -21.91
N GLU A 362 21.28 12.33 -22.84
CA GLU A 362 20.44 13.02 -23.85
C GLU A 362 18.97 13.22 -23.41
N ILE A 363 18.58 12.80 -22.17
CA ILE A 363 17.20 12.92 -21.70
C ILE A 363 17.13 13.65 -20.35
N ASP A 364 15.94 14.11 -19.99
CA ASP A 364 15.63 14.56 -18.62
C ASP A 364 15.52 13.32 -17.71
N GLU A 365 16.62 12.99 -17.04
CA GLU A 365 16.70 11.82 -16.16
C GLU A 365 15.71 11.90 -15.01
N ALA A 366 15.50 13.09 -14.42
CA ALA A 366 14.63 13.26 -13.28
C ALA A 366 13.16 13.00 -13.64
N ALA A 367 12.70 13.57 -14.76
CA ALA A 367 11.34 13.32 -15.27
C ALA A 367 11.16 11.86 -15.71
N MET A 368 12.16 11.26 -16.36
CA MET A 368 12.10 9.86 -16.79
C MET A 368 12.08 8.90 -15.60
N MET A 369 12.91 9.13 -14.57
CA MET A 369 12.95 8.30 -13.38
C MET A 369 11.60 8.33 -12.63
N GLU A 370 11.04 9.52 -12.44
CA GLU A 370 9.71 9.66 -11.84
C GLU A 370 8.65 8.89 -12.63
N THR A 371 8.64 9.04 -13.96
CA THR A 371 7.69 8.33 -14.83
C THR A 371 7.84 6.81 -14.72
N ILE A 372 9.07 6.28 -14.84
CA ILE A 372 9.29 4.84 -14.84
C ILE A 372 9.00 4.22 -13.46
N VAL A 373 9.36 4.89 -12.37
CA VAL A 373 9.03 4.43 -11.01
C VAL A 373 7.52 4.41 -10.82
N TYR A 374 6.81 5.45 -11.27
CA TYR A 374 5.35 5.51 -11.20
C TYR A 374 4.69 4.37 -11.98
N GLU A 375 5.10 4.15 -13.23
CA GLU A 375 4.53 3.12 -14.09
C GLU A 375 4.83 1.69 -13.59
N LEU A 376 6.08 1.41 -13.16
CA LEU A 376 6.46 0.10 -12.61
C LEU A 376 5.64 -0.24 -11.35
N GLN A 377 5.55 0.67 -10.38
CA GLN A 377 4.79 0.41 -9.15
C GLN A 377 3.27 0.33 -9.38
N SER A 378 2.78 0.85 -10.50
CA SER A 378 1.36 0.78 -10.87
C SER A 378 0.94 -0.62 -11.31
N ILE A 379 1.83 -1.38 -11.95
CA ILE A 379 1.53 -2.69 -12.53
C ILE A 379 2.14 -3.87 -11.75
N MET A 380 3.18 -3.64 -10.95
CA MET A 380 3.91 -4.71 -10.26
C MET A 380 4.01 -4.50 -8.76
N PRO A 381 3.80 -5.56 -7.95
CA PRO A 381 3.96 -5.50 -6.49
C PRO A 381 5.41 -5.64 -6.03
N ILE A 382 6.36 -5.80 -6.95
CA ILE A 382 7.78 -6.00 -6.63
C ILE A 382 8.43 -4.69 -6.15
N PRO A 383 9.24 -4.69 -5.07
CA PRO A 383 9.99 -3.52 -4.63
C PRO A 383 11.03 -3.04 -5.65
N LEU A 384 11.35 -1.75 -5.60
CA LEU A 384 12.33 -1.14 -6.49
C LEU A 384 13.59 -0.67 -5.74
N GLN A 385 14.73 -0.80 -6.42
CA GLN A 385 15.99 -0.13 -6.10
C GLN A 385 16.14 1.08 -7.04
N ILE A 386 16.20 2.28 -6.49
CA ILE A 386 16.37 3.52 -7.24
C ILE A 386 17.87 3.73 -7.44
N ASP A 387 18.33 3.54 -8.67
CA ASP A 387 19.76 3.61 -9.03
C ASP A 387 20.06 4.86 -9.87
N THR A 388 20.58 5.89 -9.22
CA THR A 388 21.01 7.15 -9.86
C THR A 388 22.02 7.92 -9.02
N THR A 389 22.87 8.68 -9.69
CA THR A 389 23.76 9.69 -9.08
C THR A 389 23.19 11.12 -9.17
N ASN A 390 22.07 11.29 -9.88
CA ASN A 390 21.37 12.57 -9.99
C ASN A 390 20.45 12.76 -8.77
N MET A 391 20.77 13.74 -7.93
CA MET A 391 20.04 13.98 -6.68
C MET A 391 18.56 14.39 -6.92
N GLU A 392 18.28 15.15 -7.99
CA GLU A 392 16.91 15.51 -8.35
C GLU A 392 16.12 14.28 -8.79
N ALA A 393 16.71 13.42 -9.64
CA ALA A 393 16.07 12.17 -10.06
C ALA A 393 15.81 11.25 -8.86
N MET A 394 16.77 11.14 -7.95
CA MET A 394 16.64 10.38 -6.70
C MET A 394 15.47 10.93 -5.85
N GLU A 395 15.45 12.24 -5.58
CA GLU A 395 14.42 12.83 -4.73
C GLU A 395 13.02 12.69 -5.34
N ARG A 396 12.86 12.96 -6.65
CA ARG A 396 11.56 12.82 -7.34
C ARG A 396 11.05 11.39 -7.30
N ALA A 397 11.90 10.41 -7.53
CA ALA A 397 11.55 8.99 -7.43
C ALA A 397 11.16 8.60 -6.00
N LEU A 398 11.98 8.95 -5.01
CA LEU A 398 11.72 8.63 -3.61
C LEU A 398 10.40 9.25 -3.11
N ARG A 399 10.07 10.44 -3.60
CA ARG A 399 8.86 11.16 -3.21
C ARG A 399 7.60 10.39 -3.57
N ILE A 400 7.53 9.87 -4.79
CA ILE A 400 6.33 9.18 -5.31
C ILE A 400 6.35 7.67 -5.09
N TYR A 401 7.44 7.09 -4.58
CA TYR A 401 7.54 5.65 -4.39
C TYR A 401 6.63 5.18 -3.25
N ASN A 402 5.76 4.21 -3.52
CA ASN A 402 4.83 3.64 -2.54
C ASN A 402 5.44 2.43 -1.83
N GLY A 403 6.10 2.68 -0.72
CA GLY A 403 6.81 1.68 0.09
C GLY A 403 8.11 2.22 0.70
N LYS A 404 8.95 1.32 1.21
CA LYS A 404 10.32 1.61 1.68
C LYS A 404 11.30 1.15 0.59
N PRO A 405 11.83 2.06 -0.26
CA PRO A 405 12.69 1.72 -1.40
C PRO A 405 14.08 1.27 -0.98
N MET A 406 14.80 0.63 -1.90
CA MET A 406 16.26 0.55 -1.85
C MET A 406 16.85 1.70 -2.66
N ILE A 407 17.92 2.33 -2.15
CA ILE A 407 18.53 3.55 -2.72
C ILE A 407 19.96 3.24 -3.08
N ASN A 408 20.30 3.33 -4.36
CA ASN A 408 21.63 3.07 -4.90
C ASN A 408 22.20 4.35 -5.50
N SER A 409 23.14 5.10 -4.86
CA SER A 409 23.87 4.72 -3.68
C SER A 409 24.45 5.92 -2.92
N VAL A 410 24.96 5.68 -1.75
CA VAL A 410 25.90 6.53 -1.04
C VAL A 410 27.30 5.90 -1.08
N ASN A 411 28.35 6.66 -0.81
CA ASN A 411 29.72 6.15 -0.63
C ASN A 411 30.43 6.87 0.52
N GLY A 412 31.67 6.52 0.81
CA GLY A 412 32.46 7.10 1.90
C GLY A 412 32.91 8.55 1.70
N LYS A 413 32.60 9.22 0.59
CA LYS A 413 32.88 10.63 0.36
C LYS A 413 31.96 11.51 1.19
N ALA A 414 32.51 12.48 1.90
CA ALA A 414 31.77 13.35 2.79
C ALA A 414 30.64 14.08 2.04
N GLU A 415 30.94 14.66 0.87
CA GLU A 415 29.97 15.40 0.04
C GLU A 415 28.77 14.54 -0.37
N ILE A 416 28.99 13.28 -0.74
CA ILE A 416 27.90 12.38 -1.17
C ILE A 416 27.04 11.96 0.03
N MET A 417 27.65 11.71 1.18
CA MET A 417 26.90 11.39 2.41
C MET A 417 26.03 12.57 2.84
N GLU A 418 26.51 13.82 2.73
CA GLU A 418 25.77 15.04 3.05
C GLU A 418 24.59 15.28 2.10
N GLN A 419 24.64 14.79 0.87
CA GLN A 419 23.55 14.92 -0.12
C GLN A 419 22.52 13.79 0.03
N VAL A 420 22.97 12.53 0.17
CA VAL A 420 22.09 11.36 0.12
C VAL A 420 21.40 11.08 1.47
N PHE A 421 22.11 11.16 2.60
CA PHE A 421 21.51 10.80 3.89
C PHE A 421 20.29 11.65 4.29
N PRO A 422 20.22 12.97 4.01
CA PRO A 422 18.99 13.74 4.22
C PRO A 422 17.79 13.20 3.44
N LEU A 423 17.99 12.75 2.20
CA LEU A 423 16.93 12.14 1.38
C LEU A 423 16.48 10.81 1.98
N VAL A 424 17.45 9.95 2.38
CA VAL A 424 17.14 8.68 3.07
C VAL A 424 16.33 8.94 4.35
N LYS A 425 16.69 9.94 5.15
CA LYS A 425 15.99 10.32 6.38
C LYS A 425 14.61 10.90 6.10
N LYS A 426 14.45 11.66 5.04
CA LYS A 426 13.18 12.30 4.66
C LYS A 426 12.15 11.28 4.19
N TYR A 427 12.54 10.40 3.28
CA TYR A 427 11.62 9.50 2.58
C TYR A 427 11.58 8.09 3.15
N GLY A 428 12.55 7.73 3.99
CA GLY A 428 12.74 6.37 4.49
C GLY A 428 13.23 5.43 3.38
N GLY A 429 14.29 4.69 3.61
CA GLY A 429 14.80 3.75 2.61
C GLY A 429 15.91 2.89 3.17
N VAL A 430 16.25 1.83 2.44
CA VAL A 430 17.45 1.03 2.65
C VAL A 430 18.49 1.52 1.68
N VAL A 431 19.59 2.11 2.18
CA VAL A 431 20.60 2.70 1.32
C VAL A 431 21.80 1.77 1.09
N VAL A 432 22.23 1.65 -0.17
CA VAL A 432 23.46 0.95 -0.56
C VAL A 432 24.65 1.85 -0.28
N GLY A 433 25.62 1.39 0.52
CA GLY A 433 26.87 2.06 0.82
C GLY A 433 28.03 1.44 0.05
N LEU A 434 28.57 2.15 -0.94
CA LEU A 434 29.72 1.68 -1.71
C LEU A 434 31.00 1.81 -0.87
N ALA A 435 31.79 0.72 -0.73
CA ALA A 435 33.04 0.70 0.02
C ALA A 435 34.19 1.41 -0.73
N LEU A 436 33.97 2.69 -1.06
CA LEU A 436 34.96 3.62 -1.67
C LEU A 436 34.85 5.01 -1.04
N ASP A 437 35.88 5.81 -1.09
CA ASP A 437 35.89 7.20 -0.63
C ASP A 437 36.73 8.12 -1.57
N GLU A 438 37.24 9.22 -1.03
CA GLU A 438 38.01 10.21 -1.75
C GLU A 438 39.28 9.62 -2.37
N ASP A 439 39.90 8.61 -1.74
CA ASP A 439 41.10 7.93 -2.19
C ASP A 439 40.82 6.79 -3.19
N GLY A 440 39.54 6.52 -3.45
CA GLY A 440 39.06 5.49 -4.39
C GLY A 440 38.64 4.19 -3.70
N ILE A 441 38.80 3.04 -4.39
CA ILE A 441 38.45 1.72 -3.90
C ILE A 441 39.67 1.06 -3.27
N PRO A 442 39.63 0.72 -1.95
CA PRO A 442 40.76 0.03 -1.31
C PRO A 442 41.01 -1.37 -1.89
N ASP A 443 42.30 -1.69 -2.05
CA ASP A 443 42.76 -2.99 -2.53
C ASP A 443 42.88 -4.05 -1.41
N THR A 444 42.30 -3.76 -0.22
CA THR A 444 42.31 -4.69 0.94
C THR A 444 40.93 -4.77 1.58
N THR A 445 40.68 -5.91 2.22
CA THR A 445 39.45 -6.12 3.02
C THR A 445 39.35 -5.10 4.16
N GLU A 446 40.47 -4.85 4.90
CA GLU A 446 40.49 -3.91 6.03
C GLU A 446 40.15 -2.48 5.59
N GLY A 447 40.68 -2.04 4.44
CA GLY A 447 40.35 -0.72 3.89
C GLY A 447 38.86 -0.58 3.56
N ARG A 448 38.27 -1.58 2.91
CA ARG A 448 36.81 -1.59 2.60
C ARG A 448 35.96 -1.62 3.87
N LEU A 449 36.36 -2.37 4.89
CA LEU A 449 35.69 -2.39 6.19
C LEU A 449 35.77 -1.04 6.91
N ALA A 450 36.90 -0.33 6.83
CA ALA A 450 37.02 0.99 7.42
C ALA A 450 36.10 2.03 6.76
N ILE A 451 35.91 1.97 5.45
CA ILE A 451 34.98 2.83 4.72
C ILE A 451 33.54 2.44 5.08
N ALA A 452 33.21 1.14 5.13
CA ALA A 452 31.89 0.68 5.55
C ALA A 452 31.52 1.22 6.95
N GLU A 453 32.45 1.18 7.89
CA GLU A 453 32.24 1.72 9.24
C GLU A 453 32.07 3.25 9.24
N LYS A 454 32.84 3.99 8.40
CA LYS A 454 32.66 5.44 8.20
C LYS A 454 31.25 5.77 7.71
N ILE A 455 30.71 4.98 6.75
CA ILE A 455 29.35 5.14 6.22
C ILE A 455 28.31 4.86 7.32
N TYR A 456 28.45 3.77 8.08
CA TYR A 456 27.55 3.45 9.18
C TYR A 456 27.51 4.56 10.25
N GLN A 457 28.67 4.99 10.74
CA GLN A 457 28.77 6.03 11.77
C GLN A 457 28.22 7.38 11.31
N THR A 458 28.38 7.70 10.02
CA THR A 458 27.82 8.93 9.46
C THR A 458 26.31 8.81 9.31
N GLY A 459 25.79 7.67 8.83
CA GLY A 459 24.33 7.42 8.75
C GLY A 459 23.65 7.52 10.11
N GLU A 460 24.27 6.98 11.17
CA GLU A 460 23.76 7.08 12.55
C GLU A 460 23.63 8.54 13.02
N LYS A 461 24.55 9.44 12.63
CA LYS A 461 24.46 10.89 12.94
C LYS A 461 23.25 11.56 12.28
N TYR A 462 22.80 11.05 11.12
CA TYR A 462 21.58 11.46 10.46
C TYR A 462 20.33 10.75 10.99
N GLY A 463 20.49 9.85 11.98
CA GLY A 463 19.40 9.05 12.56
C GLY A 463 18.92 7.93 11.63
N ILE A 464 19.79 7.43 10.76
CA ILE A 464 19.55 6.25 9.92
C ILE A 464 20.11 5.03 10.67
N SER A 465 19.29 4.03 10.92
CA SER A 465 19.71 2.81 11.61
C SER A 465 20.68 2.02 10.76
N ARG A 466 21.70 1.41 11.39
CA ARG A 466 22.64 0.50 10.72
C ARG A 466 21.96 -0.62 9.92
N LYS A 467 20.79 -1.10 10.39
CA LYS A 467 19.98 -2.09 9.67
C LYS A 467 19.52 -1.64 8.28
N ASP A 468 19.40 -0.33 8.08
CA ASP A 468 18.92 0.28 6.83
C ASP A 468 20.06 0.73 5.90
N ILE A 469 21.31 0.33 6.22
CA ILE A 469 22.50 0.55 5.38
C ILE A 469 23.05 -0.81 4.95
N VAL A 470 23.10 -1.05 3.64
CA VAL A 470 23.57 -2.30 3.02
C VAL A 470 24.85 -2.01 2.28
N ILE A 471 25.94 -2.69 2.61
CA ILE A 471 27.26 -2.40 2.04
C ILE A 471 27.49 -3.15 0.74
N ASP A 472 27.79 -2.43 -0.33
CA ASP A 472 28.43 -2.99 -1.52
C ASP A 472 29.93 -3.07 -1.29
N ALA A 473 30.44 -4.30 -1.16
CA ALA A 473 31.84 -4.56 -0.99
C ALA A 473 32.67 -4.27 -2.27
N LEU A 474 32.03 -3.92 -3.37
CA LEU A 474 32.56 -3.61 -4.69
C LEU A 474 33.28 -4.79 -5.36
N VAL A 475 32.78 -5.19 -6.51
CA VAL A 475 33.34 -6.25 -7.33
C VAL A 475 34.23 -5.64 -8.42
N MET A 476 35.54 -5.85 -8.31
CA MET A 476 36.50 -5.48 -9.34
C MET A 476 36.72 -6.66 -10.29
N THR A 477 37.06 -6.37 -11.56
CA THR A 477 37.20 -7.45 -12.55
C THR A 477 38.48 -8.29 -12.31
N MET A 478 38.37 -9.59 -12.45
CA MET A 478 39.50 -10.53 -12.38
C MET A 478 40.58 -10.28 -13.44
N SER A 479 40.20 -9.67 -14.56
CA SER A 479 41.15 -9.34 -15.64
C SER A 479 42.16 -8.26 -15.25
N THR A 480 41.90 -7.46 -14.24
CA THR A 480 42.81 -6.39 -13.77
C THR A 480 43.52 -6.72 -12.47
N ASN A 481 42.94 -7.55 -11.60
CA ASN A 481 43.52 -7.94 -10.33
C ASN A 481 43.06 -9.37 -9.91
N ASN A 482 44.01 -10.28 -9.82
CA ASN A 482 43.77 -11.69 -9.49
C ASN A 482 43.23 -11.93 -8.05
N GLU A 483 43.40 -10.97 -7.14
CA GLU A 483 42.88 -11.03 -5.77
C GLU A 483 41.46 -10.47 -5.62
N SER A 484 40.89 -9.87 -6.68
CA SER A 484 39.59 -9.16 -6.62
C SER A 484 38.48 -9.99 -6.02
N ALA A 485 38.31 -11.24 -6.46
CA ALA A 485 37.29 -12.13 -5.94
C ALA A 485 37.48 -12.39 -4.44
N LYS A 486 38.71 -12.70 -4.01
CA LYS A 486 39.03 -13.00 -2.60
C LYS A 486 38.78 -11.79 -1.71
N ILE A 487 39.28 -10.60 -2.07
CA ILE A 487 39.05 -9.37 -1.30
C ILE A 487 37.57 -9.09 -1.13
N THR A 488 36.78 -9.20 -2.20
CA THR A 488 35.34 -8.98 -2.14
C THR A 488 34.63 -10.02 -1.25
N LEU A 489 34.95 -11.30 -1.42
CA LEU A 489 34.34 -12.40 -0.64
C LEU A 489 34.71 -12.29 0.85
N ASP A 490 35.96 -11.98 1.18
CA ASP A 490 36.41 -11.77 2.57
C ASP A 490 35.70 -10.54 3.18
N THR A 491 35.53 -9.45 2.40
CA THR A 491 34.79 -8.27 2.87
C THR A 491 33.33 -8.61 3.16
N VAL A 492 32.64 -9.33 2.27
CA VAL A 492 31.27 -9.81 2.49
C VAL A 492 31.16 -10.62 3.79
N LYS A 493 32.06 -11.59 3.96
CA LYS A 493 32.11 -12.46 5.14
C LYS A 493 32.28 -11.66 6.44
N GLU A 494 33.22 -10.72 6.46
CA GLU A 494 33.52 -9.90 7.65
C GLU A 494 32.36 -8.96 8.01
N ILE A 495 31.69 -8.35 7.02
CA ILE A 495 30.50 -7.49 7.25
C ILE A 495 29.35 -8.35 7.82
N THR A 496 29.10 -9.51 7.23
CA THR A 496 28.02 -10.43 7.67
C THR A 496 28.31 -10.94 9.09
N ALA A 497 29.55 -11.28 9.42
CA ALA A 497 29.94 -11.70 10.76
C ALA A 497 29.67 -10.62 11.84
N ARG A 498 29.60 -9.35 11.44
CA ARG A 498 29.24 -8.20 12.30
C ARG A 498 27.75 -7.82 12.20
N ALA A 499 26.91 -8.73 11.75
CA ALA A 499 25.48 -8.56 11.54
C ALA A 499 25.09 -7.44 10.53
N GLY A 500 26.05 -7.00 9.70
CA GLY A 500 25.79 -6.11 8.57
C GLY A 500 25.16 -6.87 7.40
N LYS A 501 24.56 -6.12 6.46
CA LYS A 501 23.98 -6.64 5.22
C LYS A 501 24.85 -6.21 4.05
N THR A 502 24.87 -7.06 3.01
CA THR A 502 25.74 -6.83 1.83
C THR A 502 24.96 -6.98 0.53
N VAL A 503 25.37 -6.22 -0.47
CA VAL A 503 24.91 -6.33 -1.86
C VAL A 503 26.12 -6.34 -2.80
N LEU A 504 26.03 -6.99 -3.95
CA LEU A 504 27.07 -6.99 -4.97
C LEU A 504 26.49 -6.87 -6.39
N GLY A 505 27.10 -6.02 -7.21
CA GLY A 505 27.00 -6.08 -8.67
C GLY A 505 27.81 -7.25 -9.23
N VAL A 506 27.25 -8.45 -9.23
CA VAL A 506 27.98 -9.71 -9.49
C VAL A 506 28.62 -9.76 -10.86
N SER A 507 27.99 -9.20 -11.88
CA SER A 507 28.43 -9.29 -13.28
C SER A 507 29.77 -8.57 -13.55
N ASN A 508 30.25 -7.70 -12.65
CA ASN A 508 31.49 -6.98 -12.80
C ASN A 508 32.73 -7.89 -12.73
N ILE A 509 32.67 -9.00 -11.97
CA ILE A 509 33.80 -9.93 -11.79
C ILE A 509 34.38 -10.44 -13.09
N SER A 510 33.54 -10.65 -14.10
CA SER A 510 33.90 -11.29 -15.38
C SER A 510 34.11 -10.29 -16.53
N PHE A 511 34.13 -8.98 -16.24
CA PHE A 511 34.25 -7.99 -17.32
C PHE A 511 35.51 -8.19 -18.15
N GLY A 512 35.37 -8.24 -19.47
CA GLY A 512 36.48 -8.51 -20.41
C GLY A 512 36.84 -10.01 -20.58
N LEU A 513 36.19 -10.94 -19.89
CA LEU A 513 36.46 -12.38 -20.00
C LEU A 513 35.44 -13.09 -20.90
N PRO A 514 35.82 -14.20 -21.57
CA PRO A 514 34.88 -15.01 -22.34
C PRO A 514 33.97 -15.85 -21.42
N GLN A 515 32.81 -16.27 -21.94
CA GLN A 515 31.85 -17.12 -21.21
C GLN A 515 31.48 -16.57 -19.80
N ARG A 516 31.22 -15.30 -19.73
CA ARG A 516 30.98 -14.53 -18.48
C ARG A 516 30.01 -15.19 -17.52
N GLU A 517 28.94 -15.81 -18.04
CA GLU A 517 27.90 -16.43 -17.21
C GLU A 517 28.42 -17.53 -16.30
N LEU A 518 29.41 -18.33 -16.76
CA LEU A 518 30.00 -19.38 -15.93
C LEU A 518 30.77 -18.80 -14.73
N ILE A 519 31.53 -17.74 -14.97
CA ILE A 519 32.29 -17.07 -13.91
C ILE A 519 31.34 -16.37 -12.94
N ASN A 520 30.33 -15.66 -13.47
CA ASN A 520 29.32 -14.97 -12.67
C ASN A 520 28.56 -15.95 -11.76
N ALA A 521 28.10 -17.08 -12.29
CA ALA A 521 27.37 -18.09 -11.54
C ALA A 521 28.21 -18.71 -10.41
N ALA A 522 29.47 -19.05 -10.72
CA ALA A 522 30.41 -19.58 -9.72
C ALA A 522 30.70 -18.55 -8.62
N PHE A 523 31.01 -17.30 -9.00
CA PHE A 523 31.28 -16.24 -8.04
C PHE A 523 30.05 -15.90 -7.19
N PHE A 524 28.87 -15.87 -7.79
CA PHE A 524 27.61 -15.63 -7.06
C PHE A 524 27.37 -16.70 -6.00
N THR A 525 27.57 -17.99 -6.33
CA THR A 525 27.47 -19.09 -5.37
C THR A 525 28.48 -18.92 -4.22
N MET A 526 29.74 -18.56 -4.52
CA MET A 526 30.75 -18.29 -3.50
C MET A 526 30.36 -17.11 -2.61
N ALA A 527 29.81 -16.04 -3.19
CA ALA A 527 29.38 -14.87 -2.45
C ALA A 527 28.20 -15.18 -1.50
N MET A 528 27.18 -15.92 -1.98
CA MET A 528 26.08 -16.39 -1.15
C MET A 528 26.57 -17.27 0.00
N ASN A 529 27.55 -18.16 -0.24
CA ASN A 529 28.14 -18.99 0.80
C ASN A 529 28.93 -18.16 1.85
N ASN A 530 29.41 -16.97 1.51
CA ASN A 530 30.03 -16.03 2.45
C ASN A 530 29.01 -15.07 3.12
N GLY A 531 27.71 -15.28 2.91
CA GLY A 531 26.64 -14.52 3.57
C GLY A 531 26.16 -13.29 2.80
N LEU A 532 26.33 -13.26 1.47
CA LEU A 532 25.77 -12.19 0.62
C LEU A 532 24.26 -12.08 0.81
N SER A 533 23.79 -10.90 1.17
CA SER A 533 22.36 -10.65 1.41
C SER A 533 21.58 -10.45 0.10
N ALA A 534 22.17 -9.75 -0.89
CA ALA A 534 21.53 -9.52 -2.18
C ALA A 534 22.56 -9.48 -3.32
N GLY A 535 22.19 -10.02 -4.50
CA GLY A 535 22.98 -9.93 -5.71
C GLY A 535 22.25 -9.20 -6.84
N ILE A 536 22.87 -8.17 -7.40
CA ILE A 536 22.39 -7.48 -8.61
C ILE A 536 22.85 -8.32 -9.78
N ILE A 537 21.91 -9.00 -10.43
CA ILE A 537 22.16 -9.99 -11.48
C ILE A 537 21.11 -9.91 -12.60
N ASN A 538 21.39 -10.56 -13.71
CA ASN A 538 20.38 -10.82 -14.72
C ASN A 538 19.60 -12.11 -14.36
N PRO A 539 18.37 -12.05 -13.85
CA PRO A 539 17.60 -13.23 -13.49
C PRO A 539 17.17 -14.08 -14.68
N ASN A 540 17.17 -13.49 -15.90
CA ASN A 540 16.84 -14.20 -17.15
C ASN A 540 18.00 -15.10 -17.63
N ALA A 541 19.22 -14.95 -17.06
CA ALA A 541 20.36 -15.78 -17.40
C ALA A 541 20.25 -17.14 -16.68
N LYS A 542 20.10 -18.22 -17.48
CA LYS A 542 19.88 -19.59 -16.97
C LYS A 542 20.93 -20.01 -15.94
N ALA A 543 22.21 -19.74 -16.19
CA ALA A 543 23.29 -20.13 -15.27
C ALA A 543 23.17 -19.42 -13.91
N MET A 544 22.75 -18.14 -13.90
CA MET A 544 22.56 -17.37 -12.67
C MET A 544 21.38 -17.91 -11.87
N ARG A 545 20.28 -18.19 -12.54
CA ARG A 545 19.09 -18.77 -11.89
C ARG A 545 19.39 -20.15 -11.30
N GLN A 546 20.06 -21.01 -12.06
CA GLN A 546 20.47 -22.35 -11.58
C GLN A 546 21.41 -22.26 -10.37
N ALA A 547 22.37 -21.33 -10.36
CA ALA A 547 23.25 -21.12 -9.23
C ALA A 547 22.47 -20.71 -7.95
N TYR A 548 21.51 -19.80 -8.11
CA TYR A 548 20.65 -19.37 -7.02
C TYR A 548 19.77 -20.50 -6.47
N ASP A 549 19.01 -21.18 -7.33
CA ASP A 549 18.07 -22.23 -6.92
C ASP A 549 18.80 -23.43 -6.27
N THR A 550 19.95 -23.83 -6.83
CA THR A 550 20.79 -24.89 -6.23
C THR A 550 21.33 -24.48 -4.86
N PHE A 551 21.77 -23.21 -4.72
CA PHE A 551 22.20 -22.69 -3.43
C PHE A 551 21.06 -22.70 -2.40
N CYS A 552 19.85 -22.29 -2.79
CA CYS A 552 18.69 -22.29 -1.91
C CYS A 552 18.32 -23.69 -1.41
N VAL A 553 18.40 -24.71 -2.29
CA VAL A 553 18.21 -26.13 -1.88
C VAL A 553 19.28 -26.55 -0.87
N LEU A 554 20.55 -26.34 -1.18
CA LEU A 554 21.69 -26.78 -0.33
C LEU A 554 21.77 -26.00 0.99
N GLY A 555 21.35 -24.73 0.97
CA GLY A 555 21.29 -23.85 2.15
C GLY A 555 20.06 -24.03 3.02
N GLY A 556 19.12 -24.93 2.65
CA GLY A 556 17.88 -25.17 3.41
C GLY A 556 16.83 -24.06 3.29
N TYR A 557 16.93 -23.21 2.27
CA TYR A 557 15.97 -22.12 2.01
C TYR A 557 14.79 -22.56 1.15
N ASP A 558 14.84 -23.76 0.56
CA ASP A 558 13.77 -24.36 -0.24
C ASP A 558 13.18 -25.56 0.50
N ALA A 559 12.04 -25.34 1.16
CA ALA A 559 11.38 -26.35 1.98
C ALA A 559 11.01 -27.57 1.11
N GLN A 560 11.51 -28.77 1.49
CA GLN A 560 11.29 -30.03 0.76
C GLN A 560 11.69 -29.97 -0.73
N CYS A 561 12.55 -29.02 -1.13
CA CYS A 561 13.00 -28.78 -2.50
C CYS A 561 11.84 -28.50 -3.50
N MET A 562 10.71 -27.97 -3.01
CA MET A 562 9.51 -27.83 -3.82
C MET A 562 9.71 -26.87 -4.99
N ASN A 563 10.30 -25.68 -4.75
CA ASN A 563 10.56 -24.72 -5.83
C ASN A 563 11.54 -25.27 -6.87
N TYR A 564 12.56 -26.00 -6.41
CA TYR A 564 13.53 -26.62 -7.31
C TYR A 564 12.88 -27.71 -8.17
N ILE A 565 12.06 -28.57 -7.57
CA ILE A 565 11.31 -29.60 -8.29
C ILE A 565 10.38 -28.97 -9.32
N GLU A 566 9.63 -27.95 -8.94
CA GLU A 566 8.71 -27.24 -9.85
C GLU A 566 9.45 -26.63 -11.06
N ASN A 567 10.59 -25.98 -10.82
CA ASN A 567 11.36 -25.31 -11.86
C ASN A 567 12.15 -26.28 -12.77
N TYR A 568 12.50 -27.49 -12.28
CA TYR A 568 13.45 -28.39 -12.98
C TYR A 568 12.91 -29.80 -13.19
N ALA A 569 11.71 -30.17 -12.70
CA ALA A 569 11.11 -31.46 -13.01
C ALA A 569 10.91 -31.60 -14.52
N VAL A 570 11.53 -32.65 -15.11
CA VAL A 570 11.31 -33.00 -16.50
C VAL A 570 9.90 -33.58 -16.60
N THR A 571 8.96 -32.77 -17.08
CA THR A 571 7.67 -33.31 -17.50
C THR A 571 7.93 -34.11 -18.79
N ASP A 572 7.83 -35.44 -18.73
CA ASP A 572 7.87 -36.36 -19.87
C ASP A 572 6.68 -36.18 -20.86
N ALA A 573 6.18 -34.97 -21.00
CA ALA A 573 5.24 -34.62 -22.04
C ALA A 573 6.00 -34.10 -23.27
N PRO A 574 5.88 -34.77 -24.43
CA PRO A 574 6.67 -34.44 -25.61
C PRO A 574 6.40 -33.09 -26.27
N ASN A 575 5.71 -32.13 -25.59
CA ASN A 575 5.37 -30.82 -26.11
C ASN A 575 5.27 -29.68 -25.07
N ALA A 576 5.81 -29.81 -23.87
CA ALA A 576 6.01 -28.65 -23.02
C ALA A 576 7.36 -27.99 -23.39
N ALA A 577 7.39 -27.29 -24.52
CA ALA A 577 8.47 -26.36 -24.80
C ALA A 577 8.47 -25.32 -23.67
N ALA A 578 9.57 -25.26 -22.90
CA ALA A 578 9.82 -24.11 -22.01
C ALA A 578 9.55 -22.85 -22.83
N LYS A 579 8.63 -21.98 -22.36
CA LYS A 579 8.33 -20.72 -23.03
C LYS A 579 9.68 -19.99 -23.21
N PRO A 580 10.11 -19.69 -24.43
CA PRO A 580 11.37 -18.97 -24.59
C PRO A 580 11.22 -17.61 -23.95
N ALA A 581 12.19 -17.21 -23.12
CA ALA A 581 12.25 -15.91 -22.44
C ALA A 581 12.23 -14.68 -23.39
N THR A 582 12.05 -14.91 -24.69
CA THR A 582 12.02 -13.92 -25.77
C THR A 582 10.67 -13.83 -26.48
N ALA A 583 9.65 -14.59 -26.07
CA ALA A 583 8.33 -14.51 -26.68
C ALA A 583 7.68 -13.16 -26.29
N LYS A 584 7.13 -12.42 -27.29
CA LYS A 584 6.22 -11.30 -26.99
C LYS A 584 5.09 -11.84 -26.11
N LEU A 585 4.74 -11.08 -25.06
CA LEU A 585 3.58 -11.39 -24.24
C LEU A 585 2.35 -11.44 -25.17
N ASN A 586 1.51 -12.45 -25.02
CA ASN A 586 0.26 -12.56 -25.76
C ASN A 586 -0.78 -11.58 -25.15
N LEU A 587 -1.95 -11.49 -25.78
CA LEU A 587 -3.00 -10.59 -25.32
C LEU A 587 -3.45 -10.92 -23.88
N THR A 588 -3.71 -12.20 -23.59
CA THR A 588 -4.10 -12.67 -22.25
C THR A 588 -3.07 -12.30 -21.18
N ASP A 589 -1.78 -12.58 -21.41
CA ASP A 589 -0.71 -12.24 -20.48
C ASP A 589 -0.58 -10.71 -20.31
N SER A 590 -0.77 -9.92 -21.38
CA SER A 590 -0.73 -8.45 -21.32
C SER A 590 -1.84 -7.88 -20.46
N ILE A 591 -3.03 -8.47 -20.50
CA ILE A 591 -4.17 -8.06 -19.67
C ILE A 591 -3.93 -8.45 -18.21
N ILE A 592 -3.55 -9.70 -17.93
CA ILE A 592 -3.30 -10.17 -16.56
C ILE A 592 -2.22 -9.30 -15.87
N LYS A 593 -1.25 -8.81 -16.63
CA LYS A 593 -0.15 -7.99 -16.12
C LYS A 593 -0.40 -6.47 -16.18
N GLY A 594 -1.59 -6.05 -16.61
CA GLY A 594 -1.97 -4.64 -16.63
C GLY A 594 -1.25 -3.78 -17.68
N LEU A 595 -0.69 -4.39 -18.74
CA LEU A 595 0.07 -3.71 -19.80
C LEU A 595 -0.87 -3.13 -20.87
N LYS A 596 -1.39 -1.96 -20.63
CA LYS A 596 -2.46 -1.33 -21.40
C LYS A 596 -2.16 -1.18 -22.91
N ASP A 597 -1.02 -0.56 -23.25
CA ASP A 597 -0.68 -0.27 -24.66
C ASP A 597 -0.30 -1.54 -25.41
N GLN A 598 0.26 -2.53 -24.71
CA GLN A 598 0.57 -3.82 -25.29
C GLN A 598 -0.69 -4.65 -25.52
N ALA A 599 -1.67 -4.63 -24.61
CA ALA A 599 -2.97 -5.25 -24.82
C ALA A 599 -3.69 -4.67 -26.03
N TYR A 600 -3.66 -3.34 -26.18
CA TYR A 600 -4.21 -2.67 -27.38
C TYR A 600 -3.55 -3.18 -28.68
N ARG A 601 -2.21 -3.15 -28.76
CA ARG A 601 -1.46 -3.61 -29.95
C ARG A 601 -1.62 -5.10 -30.22
N ALA A 602 -1.64 -5.94 -29.18
CA ALA A 602 -1.87 -7.37 -29.32
C ALA A 602 -3.27 -7.63 -29.90
N THR A 603 -4.28 -6.90 -29.43
CA THR A 603 -5.65 -6.98 -29.98
C THR A 603 -5.70 -6.56 -31.45
N GLU A 604 -5.05 -5.45 -31.84
CA GLU A 604 -4.98 -5.04 -33.25
C GLU A 604 -4.31 -6.09 -34.15
N GLU A 605 -3.28 -6.78 -33.62
CA GLU A 605 -2.61 -7.84 -34.39
C GLU A 605 -3.50 -9.07 -34.54
N GLU A 606 -4.24 -9.47 -33.51
CA GLU A 606 -5.15 -10.61 -33.57
C GLU A 606 -6.38 -10.35 -34.44
N LEU A 607 -6.89 -9.11 -34.48
CA LEU A 607 -7.98 -8.71 -35.36
C LEU A 607 -7.67 -8.85 -36.88
N LYS A 608 -6.40 -9.08 -37.23
CA LYS A 608 -6.04 -9.40 -38.62
C LYS A 608 -6.39 -10.85 -39.00
N THR A 609 -6.61 -11.71 -38.04
CA THR A 609 -6.77 -13.17 -38.27
C THR A 609 -7.93 -13.80 -37.54
N LYS A 610 -8.48 -13.12 -36.50
CA LYS A 610 -9.58 -13.59 -35.67
C LYS A 610 -10.76 -12.62 -35.72
N GLU A 611 -11.95 -13.14 -35.53
CA GLU A 611 -13.16 -12.32 -35.41
C GLU A 611 -13.21 -11.65 -34.02
N PRO A 612 -13.78 -10.45 -33.90
CA PRO A 612 -13.88 -9.70 -32.65
C PRO A 612 -14.43 -10.52 -31.47
N MET A 613 -15.51 -11.27 -31.68
CA MET A 613 -16.12 -12.10 -30.63
C MET A 613 -15.25 -13.29 -30.20
N GLU A 614 -14.42 -13.79 -31.08
CA GLU A 614 -13.46 -14.87 -30.76
C GLU A 614 -12.36 -14.35 -29.83
N ILE A 615 -11.88 -13.13 -30.05
CA ILE A 615 -10.88 -12.47 -29.18
C ILE A 615 -11.50 -12.16 -27.81
N ILE A 616 -12.71 -11.62 -27.78
CA ILE A 616 -13.41 -11.30 -26.52
C ILE A 616 -13.59 -12.56 -25.68
N ASN A 617 -14.20 -13.61 -26.22
CA ASN A 617 -14.55 -14.81 -25.47
C ASN A 617 -13.36 -15.74 -25.23
N GLY A 618 -12.35 -15.72 -26.10
CA GLY A 618 -11.18 -16.61 -26.01
C GLY A 618 -10.02 -16.04 -25.22
N GLU A 619 -9.91 -14.71 -25.09
CA GLU A 619 -8.72 -14.08 -24.49
C GLU A 619 -9.04 -12.98 -23.47
N LEU A 620 -9.90 -11.98 -23.84
CA LEU A 620 -10.18 -10.84 -22.92
C LEU A 620 -10.93 -11.30 -21.66
N VAL A 621 -12.04 -12.00 -21.82
CA VAL A 621 -12.85 -12.47 -20.68
C VAL A 621 -12.09 -13.48 -19.82
N PRO A 622 -11.43 -14.53 -20.40
CA PRO A 622 -10.64 -15.44 -19.60
C PRO A 622 -9.48 -14.78 -18.83
N ALA A 623 -8.83 -13.75 -19.39
CA ALA A 623 -7.80 -12.99 -18.68
C ALA A 623 -8.36 -12.29 -17.45
N LEU A 624 -9.51 -11.62 -17.60
CA LEU A 624 -10.21 -10.97 -16.47
C LEU A 624 -10.66 -11.97 -15.41
N ASP A 625 -11.11 -13.16 -15.80
CA ASP A 625 -11.49 -14.23 -14.87
C ASP A 625 -10.30 -14.72 -14.04
N VAL A 626 -9.11 -14.86 -14.65
CA VAL A 626 -7.88 -15.23 -13.93
C VAL A 626 -7.55 -14.19 -12.87
N VAL A 627 -7.63 -12.92 -13.22
CA VAL A 627 -7.35 -11.80 -12.30
C VAL A 627 -8.40 -11.74 -11.19
N GLY A 628 -9.69 -11.90 -11.53
CA GLY A 628 -10.79 -11.96 -10.57
C GLY A 628 -10.62 -13.08 -9.54
N GLN A 629 -10.29 -14.30 -10.00
CA GLN A 629 -10.00 -15.43 -9.12
C GLN A 629 -8.75 -15.20 -8.26
N GLY A 630 -7.73 -14.53 -8.80
CA GLY A 630 -6.53 -14.14 -8.05
C GLY A 630 -6.87 -13.18 -6.92
N PHE A 631 -7.76 -12.22 -7.20
CA PHE A 631 -8.26 -11.27 -6.21
C PHE A 631 -9.08 -11.96 -5.10
N GLU A 632 -10.03 -12.83 -5.46
CA GLU A 632 -10.81 -13.62 -4.50
C GLU A 632 -9.94 -14.51 -3.58
N LYS A 633 -8.86 -15.09 -4.13
CA LYS A 633 -7.92 -15.94 -3.38
C LYS A 633 -6.89 -15.13 -2.58
N GLY A 634 -6.88 -13.80 -2.67
CA GLY A 634 -5.91 -12.93 -2.02
C GLY A 634 -4.49 -13.05 -2.56
N THR A 635 -4.32 -13.56 -3.78
CA THR A 635 -3.03 -13.63 -4.49
C THR A 635 -2.78 -12.44 -5.40
N MET A 636 -3.84 -11.69 -5.74
CA MET A 636 -3.80 -10.39 -6.40
C MET A 636 -4.53 -9.35 -5.56
N PHE A 637 -4.17 -8.09 -5.69
CA PHE A 637 -4.71 -6.99 -4.91
C PHE A 637 -5.35 -5.93 -5.79
N LEU A 638 -6.06 -4.99 -5.18
CA LEU A 638 -6.83 -3.97 -5.87
C LEU A 638 -6.06 -3.23 -6.98
N PRO A 639 -4.80 -2.80 -6.79
CA PRO A 639 -4.07 -2.14 -7.87
C PRO A 639 -3.95 -3.01 -9.12
N GLN A 640 -3.59 -4.29 -8.96
CA GLN A 640 -3.42 -5.24 -10.06
C GLN A 640 -4.75 -5.50 -10.78
N LEU A 641 -5.85 -5.66 -10.03
CA LEU A 641 -7.20 -5.82 -10.59
C LEU A 641 -7.58 -4.63 -11.47
N LEU A 642 -7.36 -3.39 -10.99
CA LEU A 642 -7.69 -2.17 -11.72
C LEU A 642 -6.82 -1.99 -12.98
N MET A 643 -5.51 -2.26 -12.87
CA MET A 643 -4.60 -2.14 -14.03
C MET A 643 -4.92 -3.19 -15.11
N SER A 644 -5.27 -4.42 -14.71
CA SER A 644 -5.74 -5.46 -15.63
C SER A 644 -7.05 -5.05 -16.32
N ALA A 645 -7.98 -4.46 -15.58
CA ALA A 645 -9.24 -3.94 -16.15
C ALA A 645 -8.98 -2.81 -17.16
N GLU A 646 -8.05 -1.88 -16.88
CA GLU A 646 -7.66 -0.83 -17.84
C GLU A 646 -6.96 -1.40 -19.10
N ALA A 647 -6.16 -2.45 -18.95
CA ALA A 647 -5.54 -3.15 -20.08
C ALA A 647 -6.59 -3.86 -20.94
N ALA A 648 -7.57 -4.53 -20.33
CA ALA A 648 -8.69 -5.14 -21.05
C ALA A 648 -9.53 -4.09 -21.77
N LYS A 649 -9.80 -2.94 -21.15
CA LYS A 649 -10.51 -1.81 -21.75
C LYS A 649 -9.80 -1.29 -23.00
N ALA A 650 -8.48 -1.24 -23.01
CA ALA A 650 -7.70 -0.88 -24.19
C ALA A 650 -7.88 -1.92 -25.32
N GLY A 651 -7.92 -3.21 -25.01
CA GLY A 651 -8.27 -4.26 -25.96
C GLY A 651 -9.69 -4.11 -26.54
N PHE A 652 -10.68 -3.86 -25.69
CA PHE A 652 -12.06 -3.58 -26.16
C PHE A 652 -12.14 -2.33 -27.03
N GLU A 653 -11.35 -1.29 -26.74
CA GLU A 653 -11.28 -0.08 -27.56
C GLU A 653 -10.70 -0.36 -28.96
N ALA A 654 -9.66 -1.20 -29.06
CA ALA A 654 -9.12 -1.64 -30.34
C ALA A 654 -10.19 -2.40 -31.16
N ILE A 655 -10.93 -3.30 -30.53
CA ILE A 655 -12.06 -4.01 -31.16
C ILE A 655 -13.13 -3.02 -31.63
N ARG A 656 -13.50 -2.07 -30.78
CA ARG A 656 -14.53 -1.06 -31.12
C ARG A 656 -14.13 -0.24 -32.34
N GLN A 657 -12.89 0.21 -32.41
CA GLN A 657 -12.38 0.98 -33.56
C GLN A 657 -12.35 0.13 -34.83
N TYR A 658 -11.99 -1.16 -34.71
CA TYR A 658 -12.03 -2.10 -35.82
C TYR A 658 -13.45 -2.28 -36.35
N VAL A 659 -14.44 -2.58 -35.49
CA VAL A 659 -15.85 -2.77 -35.85
C VAL A 659 -16.45 -1.49 -36.48
N GLN A 660 -16.16 -0.31 -35.91
CA GLN A 660 -16.60 0.97 -36.51
C GLN A 660 -16.03 1.20 -37.89
N SER A 661 -14.77 0.82 -38.12
CA SER A 661 -14.13 0.98 -39.47
C SER A 661 -14.63 -0.03 -40.50
N HIS A 662 -15.21 -1.17 -40.08
CA HIS A 662 -15.73 -2.22 -40.95
C HIS A 662 -17.26 -2.25 -41.05
N GLY A 663 -17.96 -1.30 -40.43
CA GLY A 663 -19.40 -1.04 -40.66
C GLY A 663 -20.35 -1.96 -39.91
N GLU A 664 -19.91 -2.70 -38.92
CA GLU A 664 -20.76 -3.53 -38.05
C GLU A 664 -21.17 -2.77 -36.81
N ALA A 665 -22.46 -2.78 -36.47
CA ALA A 665 -22.95 -2.21 -35.19
C ALA A 665 -22.84 -3.26 -34.07
N GLN A 666 -22.11 -2.95 -33.04
CA GLN A 666 -22.03 -3.79 -31.86
C GLN A 666 -23.33 -3.68 -31.06
N GLU A 667 -24.02 -4.79 -30.80
CA GLU A 667 -25.12 -4.83 -29.83
C GLU A 667 -24.54 -4.55 -28.42
N LYS A 668 -24.98 -3.45 -27.80
CA LYS A 668 -24.65 -3.16 -26.40
C LYS A 668 -25.34 -4.22 -25.52
N LYS A 669 -24.61 -4.77 -24.54
CA LYS A 669 -25.22 -5.52 -23.44
C LYS A 669 -26.17 -4.61 -22.63
N ALA A 670 -26.95 -5.19 -21.75
CA ALA A 670 -27.96 -4.47 -20.96
C ALA A 670 -27.38 -3.26 -20.20
N THR A 671 -28.24 -2.28 -19.92
CA THR A 671 -27.92 -1.11 -19.10
C THR A 671 -27.99 -1.45 -17.60
N ILE A 672 -27.00 -1.08 -16.82
CA ILE A 672 -26.94 -1.26 -15.37
C ILE A 672 -26.81 0.12 -14.71
N VAL A 673 -27.64 0.40 -13.70
CA VAL A 673 -27.52 1.64 -12.91
C VAL A 673 -26.74 1.35 -11.64
N ILE A 674 -25.80 2.21 -11.27
CA ILE A 674 -25.06 2.09 -10.01
C ILE A 674 -25.07 3.41 -9.24
N ALA A 675 -25.13 3.33 -7.90
CA ALA A 675 -25.13 4.50 -7.03
C ALA A 675 -24.51 4.19 -5.67
N THR A 676 -23.85 5.17 -5.07
CA THR A 676 -23.60 5.19 -3.62
C THR A 676 -24.77 5.92 -2.98
N VAL A 677 -25.43 5.29 -2.01
CA VAL A 677 -26.69 5.76 -1.42
C VAL A 677 -26.55 7.09 -0.68
N LYS A 678 -27.68 7.76 -0.45
CA LYS A 678 -27.76 9.06 0.23
C LYS A 678 -27.01 9.02 1.56
N GLY A 679 -26.26 10.10 1.81
CA GLY A 679 -25.45 10.27 3.03
C GLY A 679 -24.11 9.58 2.97
N ASP A 680 -23.84 8.69 1.99
CA ASP A 680 -22.55 8.03 1.83
C ASP A 680 -21.74 8.66 0.71
N ILE A 681 -20.52 9.04 1.04
CA ILE A 681 -19.59 9.70 0.12
C ILE A 681 -18.46 8.79 -0.36
N HIS A 682 -18.43 7.55 0.14
CA HIS A 682 -17.41 6.57 -0.19
C HIS A 682 -17.82 5.81 -1.46
N ASP A 683 -17.14 6.08 -2.56
CA ASP A 683 -17.48 5.55 -3.87
C ASP A 683 -16.44 4.58 -4.46
N ILE A 684 -15.40 4.24 -3.71
CA ILE A 684 -14.30 3.38 -4.16
C ILE A 684 -14.81 2.02 -4.63
N GLY A 685 -15.57 1.31 -3.79
CA GLY A 685 -16.10 -0.01 -4.12
C GLY A 685 -17.04 0.03 -5.34
N LYS A 686 -17.91 1.04 -5.40
CA LYS A 686 -18.81 1.28 -6.53
C LYS A 686 -18.02 1.52 -7.84
N ASN A 687 -16.95 2.32 -7.77
CA ASN A 687 -16.16 2.65 -8.96
C ASN A 687 -15.40 1.42 -9.49
N ILE A 688 -14.95 0.52 -8.61
CA ILE A 688 -14.36 -0.76 -9.01
C ILE A 688 -15.40 -1.61 -9.76
N VAL A 689 -16.59 -1.78 -9.19
CA VAL A 689 -17.69 -2.53 -9.83
C VAL A 689 -18.06 -1.91 -11.18
N LYS A 690 -18.12 -0.56 -11.28
CA LYS A 690 -18.33 0.16 -12.53
C LYS A 690 -17.32 -0.24 -13.61
N VAL A 691 -16.02 -0.09 -13.31
CA VAL A 691 -14.94 -0.37 -14.28
C VAL A 691 -15.01 -1.82 -14.75
N LEU A 692 -15.26 -2.76 -13.85
CA LEU A 692 -15.39 -4.16 -14.21
C LEU A 692 -16.61 -4.42 -15.10
N LEU A 693 -17.80 -3.93 -14.73
CA LEU A 693 -19.03 -4.10 -15.55
C LEU A 693 -18.89 -3.47 -16.95
N GLU A 694 -18.28 -2.28 -17.04
CA GLU A 694 -17.99 -1.64 -18.33
C GLU A 694 -17.05 -2.51 -19.19
N ASN A 695 -16.03 -3.15 -18.57
CA ASN A 695 -15.11 -4.05 -19.26
C ASN A 695 -15.76 -5.37 -19.71
N TYR A 696 -16.82 -5.84 -19.03
CA TYR A 696 -17.63 -6.97 -19.46
C TYR A 696 -18.69 -6.60 -20.51
N GLY A 697 -18.69 -5.36 -21.02
CA GLY A 697 -19.51 -4.88 -22.13
C GLY A 697 -20.89 -4.35 -21.74
N TYR A 698 -21.15 -4.11 -20.45
CA TYR A 698 -22.39 -3.48 -19.98
C TYR A 698 -22.35 -1.96 -20.15
N GLU A 699 -23.51 -1.35 -20.40
CA GLU A 699 -23.65 0.10 -20.33
C GLU A 699 -23.94 0.49 -18.87
N VAL A 700 -22.95 1.14 -18.20
CA VAL A 700 -23.09 1.49 -16.79
C VAL A 700 -23.45 2.96 -16.64
N ILE A 701 -24.60 3.23 -16.02
CA ILE A 701 -25.02 4.58 -15.63
C ILE A 701 -24.65 4.79 -14.17
N ASP A 702 -23.61 5.54 -13.96
CA ASP A 702 -23.11 5.89 -12.63
C ASP A 702 -23.75 7.18 -12.14
N LEU A 703 -24.60 7.11 -11.12
CA LEU A 703 -25.26 8.28 -10.53
C LEU A 703 -24.35 9.03 -9.55
N GLY A 704 -23.17 8.50 -9.24
CA GLY A 704 -22.23 9.10 -8.31
C GLY A 704 -22.49 8.66 -6.87
N LYS A 705 -22.22 9.57 -5.93
CA LYS A 705 -22.32 9.37 -4.48
C LYS A 705 -23.35 10.32 -3.86
N ASP A 706 -23.79 9.99 -2.65
CA ASP A 706 -24.81 10.75 -1.92
C ASP A 706 -26.09 10.90 -2.74
N VAL A 707 -26.51 9.78 -3.37
CA VAL A 707 -27.64 9.78 -4.31
C VAL A 707 -28.95 9.51 -3.58
N PRO A 708 -29.93 10.44 -3.63
CA PRO A 708 -31.22 10.23 -2.98
C PRO A 708 -32.03 9.13 -3.66
N PRO A 709 -32.86 8.37 -2.90
CA PRO A 709 -33.66 7.25 -3.40
C PRO A 709 -34.47 7.59 -4.65
N GLU A 710 -35.11 8.75 -4.67
CA GLU A 710 -35.97 9.21 -5.78
C GLU A 710 -35.22 9.27 -7.10
N LYS A 711 -33.94 9.75 -7.07
CA LYS A 711 -33.10 9.84 -8.28
C LYS A 711 -32.67 8.48 -8.79
N ILE A 712 -32.43 7.53 -7.88
CA ILE A 712 -32.10 6.14 -8.24
C ILE A 712 -33.29 5.51 -8.95
N VAL A 713 -34.49 5.61 -8.36
CA VAL A 713 -35.72 5.06 -8.90
C VAL A 713 -36.08 5.69 -10.24
N GLU A 714 -36.04 7.04 -10.34
CA GLU A 714 -36.30 7.77 -11.59
C GLU A 714 -35.40 7.27 -12.73
N THR A 715 -34.10 7.11 -12.45
CA THR A 715 -33.17 6.65 -13.50
C THR A 715 -33.40 5.20 -13.89
N VAL A 716 -33.65 4.31 -12.92
CA VAL A 716 -33.95 2.89 -13.19
C VAL A 716 -35.23 2.75 -14.05
N VAL A 717 -36.24 3.53 -13.74
CA VAL A 717 -37.53 3.54 -14.51
C VAL A 717 -37.31 4.15 -15.89
N ASP A 718 -36.66 5.34 -16.01
CA ASP A 718 -36.42 6.03 -17.29
C ASP A 718 -35.62 5.15 -18.26
N LYS A 719 -34.60 4.46 -17.77
CA LYS A 719 -33.75 3.58 -18.58
C LYS A 719 -34.26 2.15 -18.70
N HIS A 720 -35.35 1.82 -17.99
CA HIS A 720 -35.87 0.45 -17.87
C HIS A 720 -34.74 -0.55 -17.53
N ALA A 721 -33.86 -0.15 -16.60
CA ALA A 721 -32.69 -0.92 -16.27
C ALA A 721 -33.07 -2.26 -15.59
N PRO A 722 -32.53 -3.40 -16.08
CA PRO A 722 -32.83 -4.72 -15.50
C PRO A 722 -32.07 -5.00 -14.19
N LEU A 723 -31.03 -4.21 -13.91
CA LEU A 723 -30.17 -4.38 -12.74
C LEU A 723 -29.73 -3.02 -12.18
N VAL A 724 -29.80 -2.88 -10.85
CA VAL A 724 -29.24 -1.74 -10.12
C VAL A 724 -28.27 -2.23 -9.04
N GLY A 725 -27.12 -1.54 -8.93
CA GLY A 725 -26.11 -1.77 -7.89
C GLY A 725 -26.08 -0.62 -6.88
N LEU A 726 -26.26 -0.93 -5.59
CA LEU A 726 -26.21 0.05 -4.52
C LEU A 726 -25.01 -0.22 -3.61
N SER A 727 -24.29 0.85 -3.25
CA SER A 727 -23.10 0.78 -2.39
C SER A 727 -23.28 1.62 -1.12
N ALA A 728 -22.85 1.06 0.03
CA ALA A 728 -22.74 1.78 1.30
C ALA A 728 -21.49 1.31 2.07
N LEU A 729 -20.69 2.25 2.55
CA LEU A 729 -19.48 1.95 3.34
C LEU A 729 -19.65 2.31 4.82
N MET A 730 -20.63 3.14 5.17
CA MET A 730 -20.94 3.52 6.54
C MET A 730 -22.19 2.80 7.05
N THR A 731 -22.13 2.29 8.27
CA THR A 731 -23.28 1.66 8.93
C THR A 731 -24.49 2.60 9.05
N THR A 732 -24.22 3.92 9.16
CA THR A 732 -25.24 4.97 9.26
C THR A 732 -26.00 5.23 7.97
N THR A 733 -25.48 4.81 6.83
CA THR A 733 -26.08 5.06 5.51
C THR A 733 -26.84 3.85 4.96
N VAL A 734 -26.70 2.69 5.60
CA VAL A 734 -27.40 1.46 5.18
C VAL A 734 -28.91 1.60 5.30
N VAL A 735 -29.42 2.44 6.20
CA VAL A 735 -30.85 2.77 6.31
C VAL A 735 -31.38 3.42 5.02
N ASN A 736 -30.58 4.29 4.39
CA ASN A 736 -30.93 4.93 3.11
C ASN A 736 -30.88 3.93 1.95
N MET A 737 -30.07 2.88 2.06
CA MET A 737 -30.07 1.76 1.10
C MET A 737 -31.39 0.98 1.20
N GLU A 738 -31.85 0.66 2.41
CA GLU A 738 -33.14 -0.01 2.64
C GLU A 738 -34.32 0.80 2.09
N GLU A 739 -34.31 2.14 2.29
CA GLU A 739 -35.32 3.03 1.72
C GLU A 739 -35.31 2.98 0.18
N SER A 740 -34.13 3.06 -0.44
CA SER A 740 -33.98 2.95 -1.89
C SER A 740 -34.49 1.61 -2.43
N ILE A 741 -34.23 0.51 -1.75
CA ILE A 741 -34.70 -0.84 -2.11
C ILE A 741 -36.22 -0.92 -2.04
N LYS A 742 -36.84 -0.39 -0.98
CA LYS A 742 -38.31 -0.38 -0.83
C LYS A 742 -38.99 0.39 -1.96
N GLU A 743 -38.45 1.55 -2.32
CA GLU A 743 -38.97 2.35 -3.44
C GLU A 743 -38.77 1.65 -4.80
N LEU A 744 -37.60 1.03 -5.02
CA LEU A 744 -37.34 0.26 -6.24
C LEU A 744 -38.27 -0.93 -6.40
N HIS A 745 -38.55 -1.70 -5.34
CA HIS A 745 -39.50 -2.82 -5.38
C HIS A 745 -40.91 -2.35 -5.75
N LYS A 746 -41.31 -1.14 -5.33
CA LYS A 746 -42.62 -0.57 -5.60
C LYS A 746 -42.74 -0.04 -7.03
N GLU A 747 -41.79 0.75 -7.50
CA GLU A 747 -41.88 1.51 -8.74
C GLU A 747 -41.23 0.78 -9.95
N ALA A 748 -40.26 -0.13 -9.69
CA ALA A 748 -39.50 -0.89 -10.68
C ALA A 748 -39.37 -2.39 -10.34
N PRO A 749 -40.48 -3.12 -10.18
CA PRO A 749 -40.48 -4.51 -9.73
C PRO A 749 -39.80 -5.51 -10.67
N TRP A 750 -39.49 -5.11 -11.91
CA TRP A 750 -38.69 -5.90 -12.87
C TRP A 750 -37.18 -5.79 -12.65
N CYS A 751 -36.72 -4.72 -11.96
CA CYS A 751 -35.30 -4.46 -11.72
C CYS A 751 -34.77 -5.34 -10.59
N LYS A 752 -33.69 -6.04 -10.83
CA LYS A 752 -32.97 -6.77 -9.78
C LYS A 752 -32.03 -5.84 -9.04
N ILE A 753 -31.88 -6.07 -7.75
CA ILE A 753 -31.13 -5.18 -6.85
C ILE A 753 -29.95 -5.93 -6.27
N MET A 754 -28.74 -5.51 -6.61
CA MET A 754 -27.53 -5.98 -5.96
C MET A 754 -26.99 -4.92 -5.01
N VAL A 755 -26.47 -5.36 -3.88
CA VAL A 755 -25.86 -4.48 -2.86
C VAL A 755 -24.44 -4.90 -2.54
N GLY A 756 -23.60 -3.91 -2.19
CA GLY A 756 -22.21 -4.13 -1.79
C GLY A 756 -21.69 -3.03 -0.89
N GLY A 757 -20.60 -3.31 -0.18
CA GLY A 757 -19.95 -2.38 0.74
C GLY A 757 -19.40 -3.08 1.98
N ALA A 758 -18.31 -2.53 2.55
CA ALA A 758 -17.57 -3.17 3.63
C ALA A 758 -18.36 -3.39 4.95
N VAL A 759 -19.47 -2.67 5.11
CA VAL A 759 -20.34 -2.78 6.29
C VAL A 759 -21.51 -3.73 6.10
N LEU A 760 -21.67 -4.31 4.91
CA LEU A 760 -22.77 -5.21 4.59
C LEU A 760 -22.37 -6.68 4.81
N THR A 761 -23.36 -7.47 5.20
CA THR A 761 -23.28 -8.93 5.29
C THR A 761 -24.42 -9.55 4.49
N GLN A 762 -24.33 -10.85 4.18
CA GLN A 762 -25.41 -11.56 3.51
C GLN A 762 -26.73 -11.47 4.30
N GLU A 763 -26.67 -11.67 5.61
CA GLU A 763 -27.84 -11.60 6.50
C GLU A 763 -28.52 -10.22 6.43
N TYR A 764 -27.71 -9.17 6.36
CA TYR A 764 -28.23 -7.81 6.25
C TYR A 764 -28.86 -7.54 4.87
N ALA A 765 -28.23 -7.98 3.80
CA ALA A 765 -28.76 -7.86 2.45
C ALA A 765 -30.12 -8.57 2.31
N ASP A 766 -30.25 -9.78 2.89
CA ASP A 766 -31.50 -10.54 2.92
C ASP A 766 -32.58 -9.79 3.72
N MET A 767 -32.21 -9.17 4.85
CA MET A 767 -33.12 -8.41 5.70
C MET A 767 -33.70 -7.17 5.01
N ILE A 768 -32.87 -6.44 4.23
CA ILE A 768 -33.30 -5.24 3.50
C ILE A 768 -33.98 -5.56 2.16
N GLY A 769 -34.06 -6.85 1.79
CA GLY A 769 -34.73 -7.32 0.58
C GLY A 769 -33.95 -7.14 -0.70
N ALA A 770 -32.62 -7.13 -0.66
CA ALA A 770 -31.79 -7.15 -1.86
C ALA A 770 -31.82 -8.52 -2.54
N ASP A 771 -31.78 -8.56 -3.86
CA ASP A 771 -31.74 -9.83 -4.64
C ASP A 771 -30.35 -10.50 -4.60
N PHE A 772 -29.29 -9.71 -4.35
CA PHE A 772 -27.93 -10.22 -4.31
C PHE A 772 -27.01 -9.35 -3.46
N TYR A 773 -26.14 -9.99 -2.71
CA TYR A 773 -25.03 -9.37 -1.99
C TYR A 773 -23.69 -9.70 -2.66
N GLY A 774 -23.01 -8.69 -3.15
CA GLY A 774 -21.64 -8.81 -3.66
C GLY A 774 -20.62 -8.60 -2.53
N LYS A 775 -20.04 -9.67 -2.02
CA LYS A 775 -18.97 -9.61 -1.03
C LYS A 775 -17.73 -8.90 -1.60
N ASP A 776 -17.52 -9.02 -2.90
CA ASP A 776 -16.48 -8.34 -3.66
C ASP A 776 -17.00 -7.90 -5.04
N ALA A 777 -16.17 -7.14 -5.74
CA ALA A 777 -16.56 -6.55 -7.01
C ALA A 777 -16.76 -7.59 -8.13
N MET A 778 -16.02 -8.71 -8.10
CA MET A 778 -16.17 -9.76 -9.12
C MET A 778 -17.46 -10.55 -8.96
N GLN A 779 -17.93 -10.79 -7.74
CA GLN A 779 -19.24 -11.42 -7.50
C GLN A 779 -20.39 -10.60 -8.09
N SER A 780 -20.29 -9.26 -8.05
CA SER A 780 -21.24 -8.36 -8.70
C SER A 780 -21.27 -8.56 -10.22
N VAL A 781 -20.11 -8.74 -10.83
CA VAL A 781 -19.98 -9.03 -12.27
C VAL A 781 -20.56 -10.40 -12.61
N TYR A 782 -20.21 -11.45 -11.88
CA TYR A 782 -20.75 -12.80 -12.11
C TYR A 782 -22.28 -12.87 -11.93
N TYR A 783 -22.81 -12.08 -11.01
CA TYR A 783 -24.26 -11.96 -10.87
C TYR A 783 -24.91 -11.32 -12.09
N ALA A 784 -24.35 -10.21 -12.58
CA ALA A 784 -24.81 -9.53 -13.78
C ALA A 784 -24.75 -10.46 -15.01
N GLU A 785 -23.64 -11.19 -15.21
CA GLU A 785 -23.47 -12.16 -16.28
C GLU A 785 -24.54 -13.28 -16.21
N ARG A 786 -24.76 -13.84 -15.04
CA ARG A 786 -25.77 -14.91 -14.85
C ARG A 786 -27.20 -14.40 -15.08
N LEU A 787 -27.49 -13.18 -14.65
CA LEU A 787 -28.84 -12.61 -14.73
C LEU A 787 -29.20 -12.14 -16.16
N LEU A 788 -28.25 -11.52 -16.86
CA LEU A 788 -28.52 -10.77 -18.10
C LEU A 788 -28.11 -11.52 -19.36
N ASN A 789 -27.38 -12.63 -19.26
CA ASN A 789 -27.04 -13.53 -20.38
C ASN A 789 -27.85 -14.84 -20.38
N SER A 790 -28.83 -15.01 -19.47
CA SER A 790 -29.80 -16.08 -19.44
C SER A 790 -31.09 -15.63 -20.16
#